data_90664686e1b8e728130b7fe535984529
#
_entry.id   90664686e1b8e728130b7fe535984529
#
_cell.length_a   1.000
_cell.length_b   1.000
_cell.length_c   1.000
_cell.angle_alpha   90.00
_cell.angle_beta   90.00
_cell.angle_gamma   90.00
#
_symmetry.space_group_name_H-M   'P 1'
#
loop_
_entity.id
_entity.type
_entity.pdbx_description
1 polymer ?
#
loop_
_entity_poly.entity_id
_entity_poly.type
_entity_poly.pdbx_seq_one_letter_code
_entity_poly.pdbx_strand_id
1 'polypeptide(L)'
;MYHDTDREERSSMIEMTEAEYDSLGEMTEAEYGVLGEAAEAEYGICDLLDENIPSPLEMDNAGEKLVLPEIQDMTEYIRRHYEQEIMKKLAWRLRWEELCVVSDGKYYQDLPWTGSEDYGEEVSLPGPEDVIPKDFDDPRFADEKTRYATLQPKEVKIVFASYYRVSECCVEARLTVEAQVEIRWRFLGKTVPQRYDVDMWFDMEGDMNGEICQIALHRYRSEASGVKLDEYLVPVFHWEDIEEEAERIIADLVPEGLSDPSRLRPYPFAERLGLKIVSLPLYKRPKTASILFFGPGDVLTGSSADAPSVSVAVEANTIVLNSHLSGREKDAIFHECFHYVEHRLFFKLQQLHNNDIAAIGRWRPVTLKEGRRSPIEWIEWQANVGSQCLQVPQALLRKCVNEALNDMKNIRLHMGYRLQIIGKRLAREFDVWNYRLRNRMIHVGYSAARGALNYVGDGYIQPFAFDLSKCHGGQTFVITPNEMIAEYVRNEAFRGLIDTGHYIYVDGHICINDPEYVVLSNGKLLLTPWANQHVDQCCLRFVRTYHRDRKTHYVFGQLNSDEEYNGRSLSMSASEMAPRLYEQAIARAQLIQSLPGSFHEAFAMLMDAKGITVEKLAEETMLSERSITRYRNREQDSFSADTVAILCLGLGLDPIISFALMEKAGIHLRDTPEDLTLKAVLMGLHTTPVMQVRAYLNEINYPRIRLWPQQQ
;
A
#
# COMPACT_ATOMS: atom_id res chain seq x y z
N MET A 1 16.08 33.10 30.85
CA MET A 1 15.56 32.30 31.98
C MET A 1 14.45 31.35 31.50
N TYR A 2 14.65 30.70 30.32
CA TYR A 2 13.72 29.73 29.75
C TYR A 2 14.45 28.48 29.19
N HIS A 3 15.70 28.28 29.64
CA HIS A 3 16.55 27.18 29.14
C HIS A 3 16.85 26.06 30.16
N ASP A 4 16.43 26.24 31.43
CA ASP A 4 16.79 25.24 32.47
C ASP A 4 15.68 24.28 32.85
N THR A 5 14.40 24.60 32.61
CA THR A 5 13.28 23.70 32.90
C THR A 5 13.19 22.49 31.97
N ASP A 6 13.54 22.66 30.69
CA ASP A 6 13.58 21.56 29.69
C ASP A 6 14.69 20.53 29.97
N ARG A 7 15.72 20.94 30.69
CA ARG A 7 16.85 20.05 31.01
C ARG A 7 16.61 19.20 32.26
N GLU A 8 15.84 19.70 33.20
CA GLU A 8 15.42 18.94 34.40
C GLU A 8 14.32 17.93 34.08
N GLU A 9 13.35 18.26 33.21
CA GLU A 9 12.35 17.26 32.76
C GLU A 9 12.97 16.14 31.91
N ARG A 10 13.96 16.47 31.06
CA ARG A 10 14.72 15.46 30.31
C ARG A 10 15.59 14.56 31.19
N SER A 11 16.10 15.09 32.31
CA SER A 11 16.90 14.32 33.27
C SER A 11 16.06 13.36 34.08
N SER A 12 14.81 13.72 34.42
CA SER A 12 13.89 12.86 35.19
C SER A 12 13.38 11.66 34.39
N MET A 13 13.33 11.74 33.06
CA MET A 13 12.97 10.61 32.19
C MET A 13 14.08 9.54 32.06
N ILE A 14 15.31 9.86 32.43
CA ILE A 14 16.48 8.96 32.30
C ILE A 14 16.55 7.96 33.48
N GLU A 15 15.88 8.22 34.58
CA GLU A 15 15.90 7.40 35.80
C GLU A 15 14.71 6.45 35.97
N MET A 16 13.77 6.42 35.03
CA MET A 16 12.63 5.52 35.10
C MET A 16 13.03 4.05 34.95
N THR A 17 12.50 3.17 35.79
CA THR A 17 12.71 1.71 35.75
C THR A 17 11.86 1.05 34.64
N GLU A 18 12.24 -0.16 34.22
CA GLU A 18 11.51 -0.95 33.21
C GLU A 18 10.02 -1.14 33.56
N ALA A 19 9.71 -1.25 34.85
CA ALA A 19 8.33 -1.38 35.36
C ALA A 19 7.51 -0.08 35.26
N GLU A 20 8.16 1.08 35.35
CA GLU A 20 7.52 2.39 35.16
C GLU A 20 7.25 2.67 33.67
N TYR A 21 8.07 2.12 32.77
CA TYR A 21 7.83 2.18 31.34
C TYR A 21 6.64 1.30 30.90
N ASP A 22 6.45 0.14 31.52
CA ASP A 22 5.31 -0.73 31.26
C ASP A 22 3.99 -0.08 31.72
N SER A 23 4.00 0.65 32.86
CA SER A 23 2.81 1.37 33.36
C SER A 23 2.36 2.53 32.48
N LEU A 24 3.26 3.16 31.73
CA LEU A 24 2.92 4.18 30.73
C LEU A 24 2.27 3.60 29.46
N GLY A 25 2.48 2.29 29.21
CA GLY A 25 1.82 1.54 28.15
C GLY A 25 0.34 1.30 28.42
N GLU A 26 0.00 0.97 29.66
CA GLU A 26 -1.36 0.57 30.05
C GLU A 26 -2.37 1.74 30.10
N MET A 27 -1.93 2.96 30.38
CA MET A 27 -2.85 4.13 30.48
C MET A 27 -3.42 4.60 29.13
N THR A 28 -2.86 4.20 28.00
CA THR A 28 -3.27 4.66 26.67
C THR A 28 -4.19 3.67 25.92
N GLU A 29 -4.31 2.45 26.40
CA GLU A 29 -5.12 1.39 25.76
C GLU A 29 -6.62 1.59 25.96
N ALA A 30 -7.05 2.12 27.10
CA ALA A 30 -8.47 2.32 27.42
C ALA A 30 -9.16 3.43 26.60
N GLU A 31 -8.41 4.40 26.08
CA GLU A 31 -8.96 5.50 25.27
C GLU A 31 -9.04 5.17 23.77
N TYR A 32 -8.31 4.18 23.28
CA TYR A 32 -8.22 3.83 21.85
C TYR A 32 -8.91 2.53 21.44
N GLY A 33 -9.46 1.78 22.42
CA GLY A 33 -9.92 0.40 22.21
C GLY A 33 -11.12 0.20 21.28
N VAL A 34 -11.85 1.22 20.88
CA VAL A 34 -13.08 1.07 20.09
C VAL A 34 -12.88 1.47 18.60
N LEU A 35 -11.84 2.23 18.28
CA LEU A 35 -11.61 2.75 16.92
C LEU A 35 -10.44 2.06 16.18
N GLY A 36 -9.58 1.33 16.91
CA GLY A 36 -8.39 0.68 16.37
C GLY A 36 -8.70 -0.56 15.53
N GLU A 37 -9.66 -1.36 15.94
CA GLU A 37 -9.94 -2.68 15.36
C GLU A 37 -10.36 -2.63 13.88
N ALA A 38 -11.19 -1.67 13.49
CA ALA A 38 -11.63 -1.52 12.11
C ALA A 38 -10.52 -0.96 11.19
N ALA A 39 -9.61 -0.15 11.75
CA ALA A 39 -8.55 0.49 10.98
C ALA A 39 -7.36 -0.45 10.71
N GLU A 40 -7.00 -1.31 11.66
CA GLU A 40 -5.83 -2.18 11.53
C GLU A 40 -6.11 -3.46 10.73
N ALA A 41 -7.32 -4.00 10.79
CA ALA A 41 -7.75 -5.11 9.94
C ALA A 41 -7.78 -4.73 8.44
N GLU A 42 -8.09 -3.47 8.12
CA GLU A 42 -8.05 -2.93 6.75
C GLU A 42 -6.63 -2.54 6.29
N TYR A 43 -5.69 -2.27 7.23
CA TYR A 43 -4.38 -1.68 6.96
C TYR A 43 -3.17 -2.56 7.35
N GLY A 44 -3.34 -3.79 7.74
CA GLY A 44 -2.26 -4.79 7.75
C GLY A 44 -1.55 -4.91 6.38
N ILE A 45 -2.11 -4.24 5.38
CA ILE A 45 -1.64 -4.09 4.01
C ILE A 45 -0.51 -3.06 3.87
N CYS A 46 -0.30 -2.17 4.84
CA CYS A 46 0.67 -1.07 4.73
C CYS A 46 2.14 -1.44 4.97
N ASP A 47 2.47 -2.70 5.26
CA ASP A 47 3.87 -3.14 5.30
C ASP A 47 4.52 -3.24 3.92
N LEU A 48 3.77 -2.93 2.87
CA LEU A 48 4.22 -3.04 1.49
C LEU A 48 4.06 -1.74 0.75
N LEU A 49 4.95 -0.92 0.99
CA LEU A 49 5.26 0.18 0.10
C LEU A 49 6.36 -0.19 -0.91
N ASP A 50 6.46 -1.47 -1.24
CA ASP A 50 7.06 -1.91 -2.48
C ASP A 50 5.97 -1.90 -3.55
N GLU A 51 6.05 -0.91 -4.42
CA GLU A 51 5.52 -0.75 -5.79
C GLU A 51 4.08 -1.23 -6.17
N ASN A 52 3.30 -1.91 -5.30
CA ASN A 52 2.12 -2.67 -5.75
C ASN A 52 0.88 -2.67 -4.86
N ILE A 53 0.45 -1.56 -4.24
CA ILE A 53 -0.82 -1.57 -3.49
C ILE A 53 -1.91 -0.78 -4.21
N PRO A 54 -2.99 -1.44 -4.69
CA PRO A 54 -4.25 -0.78 -4.99
C PRO A 54 -5.14 -0.70 -3.76
N SER A 55 -5.86 0.42 -3.65
CA SER A 55 -6.93 0.64 -2.68
C SER A 55 -8.03 -0.43 -2.79
N PRO A 56 -8.68 -0.86 -1.70
CA PRO A 56 -9.80 -1.80 -1.77
C PRO A 56 -10.97 -1.18 -2.53
N LEU A 57 -11.39 -1.87 -3.58
CA LEU A 57 -12.51 -1.50 -4.43
C LEU A 57 -13.83 -1.83 -3.77
N GLU A 58 -14.73 -0.86 -3.70
CA GLU A 58 -16.09 -1.07 -3.25
C GLU A 58 -16.98 -1.60 -4.38
N MET A 59 -17.74 -2.66 -4.08
CA MET A 59 -18.89 -3.05 -4.90
C MET A 59 -20.13 -2.29 -4.41
N ASP A 60 -20.79 -1.61 -5.33
CA ASP A 60 -22.12 -1.06 -5.09
C ASP A 60 -23.14 -2.19 -5.02
N ASN A 61 -23.91 -2.24 -3.94
CA ASN A 61 -25.00 -3.22 -3.77
C ASN A 61 -26.19 -2.99 -4.70
N ALA A 62 -26.11 -2.04 -5.63
CA ALA A 62 -27.22 -1.63 -6.48
C ALA A 62 -27.17 -2.15 -7.90
N GLY A 63 -26.44 -3.20 -8.22
CA GLY A 63 -26.63 -3.96 -9.49
C GLY A 63 -26.60 -3.20 -10.83
N GLU A 64 -26.41 -1.88 -10.83
CA GLU A 64 -26.30 -1.06 -12.02
C GLU A 64 -24.89 -1.13 -12.58
N LYS A 65 -24.76 -1.59 -13.82
CA LYS A 65 -23.55 -1.42 -14.60
C LYS A 65 -23.28 0.07 -14.77
N LEU A 66 -22.48 0.65 -13.88
CA LEU A 66 -21.91 1.97 -14.12
C LEU A 66 -21.04 1.87 -15.38
N VAL A 67 -21.49 2.51 -16.44
CA VAL A 67 -20.65 2.76 -17.62
C VAL A 67 -19.58 3.75 -17.14
N LEU A 68 -18.36 3.25 -17.00
CA LEU A 68 -17.22 4.11 -16.69
C LEU A 68 -17.02 5.10 -17.84
N PRO A 69 -16.85 6.40 -17.57
CA PRO A 69 -16.51 7.33 -18.62
C PRO A 69 -15.17 6.91 -19.25
N GLU A 70 -15.10 7.01 -20.57
CA GLU A 70 -13.86 6.79 -21.29
C GLU A 70 -12.83 7.83 -20.84
N ILE A 71 -11.66 7.37 -20.38
CA ILE A 71 -10.59 8.24 -19.92
C ILE A 71 -9.89 8.81 -21.16
N GLN A 72 -9.85 10.14 -21.29
CA GLN A 72 -9.20 10.83 -22.39
C GLN A 72 -7.69 10.89 -22.16
N ASP A 73 -6.92 10.43 -23.14
CA ASP A 73 -5.50 10.70 -23.22
C ASP A 73 -5.19 11.99 -23.99
N MET A 74 -4.07 12.63 -23.67
CA MET A 74 -3.64 13.90 -24.25
C MET A 74 -3.23 13.76 -25.72
N THR A 75 -2.68 12.62 -26.12
CA THR A 75 -2.31 12.36 -27.53
C THR A 75 -3.54 12.34 -28.42
N GLU A 76 -4.61 11.66 -27.97
CA GLU A 76 -5.87 11.63 -28.69
C GLU A 76 -6.55 13.01 -28.72
N TYR A 77 -6.47 13.77 -27.60
CA TYR A 77 -6.96 15.14 -27.56
C TYR A 77 -6.24 16.02 -28.60
N ILE A 78 -4.89 15.97 -28.65
CA ILE A 78 -4.10 16.71 -29.65
C ILE A 78 -4.47 16.28 -31.08
N ARG A 79 -4.63 14.98 -31.31
CA ARG A 79 -5.03 14.48 -32.64
C ARG A 79 -6.39 15.04 -33.07
N ARG A 80 -7.38 15.06 -32.20
CA ARG A 80 -8.73 15.53 -32.53
C ARG A 80 -8.78 17.04 -32.77
N HIS A 81 -8.04 17.82 -32.03
CA HIS A 81 -8.19 19.27 -32.01
C HIS A 81 -7.09 20.04 -32.78
N TYR A 82 -5.88 19.48 -32.90
CA TYR A 82 -4.70 20.18 -33.41
C TYR A 82 -4.07 19.55 -34.66
N GLU A 83 -4.48 18.37 -35.11
CA GLU A 83 -3.91 17.71 -36.28
C GLU A 83 -3.93 18.62 -37.52
N GLN A 84 -5.06 19.28 -37.76
CA GLN A 84 -5.18 20.22 -38.89
C GLN A 84 -4.29 21.45 -38.74
N GLU A 85 -4.08 21.93 -37.54
CA GLU A 85 -3.21 23.06 -37.27
C GLU A 85 -1.74 22.66 -37.43
N ILE A 86 -1.36 21.50 -36.93
CA ILE A 86 -0.03 20.91 -37.18
C ILE A 86 0.22 20.79 -38.69
N MET A 87 -0.74 20.27 -39.44
CA MET A 87 -0.67 20.17 -40.90
C MET A 87 -0.48 21.53 -41.55
N LYS A 88 -1.24 22.55 -41.14
CA LYS A 88 -1.12 23.92 -41.70
C LYS A 88 0.24 24.53 -41.39
N LYS A 89 0.69 24.45 -40.14
CA LYS A 89 2.01 25.01 -39.75
C LYS A 89 3.15 24.23 -40.40
N LEU A 90 3.04 22.92 -40.56
CA LEU A 90 4.01 22.11 -41.28
C LEU A 90 4.03 22.49 -42.79
N ALA A 91 2.87 22.64 -43.41
CA ALA A 91 2.77 23.08 -44.79
C ALA A 91 3.38 24.48 -45.00
N TRP A 92 3.16 25.37 -44.05
CA TRP A 92 3.77 26.71 -44.10
C TRP A 92 5.30 26.63 -43.94
N ARG A 93 5.78 25.84 -42.99
CA ARG A 93 7.20 25.59 -42.81
C ARG A 93 7.86 25.01 -44.06
N LEU A 94 7.25 23.98 -44.66
CA LEU A 94 7.74 23.36 -45.90
C LEU A 94 7.80 24.31 -47.08
N ARG A 95 6.97 25.35 -47.14
CA ARG A 95 7.06 26.42 -48.17
C ARG A 95 8.29 27.31 -47.99
N TRP A 96 8.76 27.51 -46.76
CA TRP A 96 9.99 28.25 -46.49
C TRP A 96 11.22 27.35 -46.62
N GLU A 97 11.04 26.05 -46.57
CA GLU A 97 11.99 25.05 -46.99
C GLU A 97 11.90 24.84 -48.53
N GLU A 98 11.40 25.84 -49.28
CA GLU A 98 11.58 25.89 -50.73
C GLU A 98 13.09 25.91 -51.00
N LEU A 99 13.54 24.71 -51.17
CA LEU A 99 14.89 24.28 -51.14
C LEU A 99 15.59 24.80 -52.36
N CYS A 100 16.41 25.79 -52.17
CA CYS A 100 17.55 25.91 -53.03
C CYS A 100 18.37 24.63 -52.83
N VAL A 101 18.18 23.67 -53.70
CA VAL A 101 19.12 22.55 -53.80
C VAL A 101 20.46 23.16 -54.17
N VAL A 102 21.39 23.18 -53.20
CA VAL A 102 22.77 23.48 -53.50
C VAL A 102 23.30 22.32 -54.34
N SER A 103 24.22 22.57 -55.24
CA SER A 103 24.72 21.69 -56.31
C SER A 103 25.18 20.26 -55.88
N ASP A 104 25.20 19.98 -54.64
CA ASP A 104 25.63 18.69 -54.03
C ASP A 104 24.52 17.91 -53.34
N GLY A 105 23.24 18.27 -53.49
CA GLY A 105 22.13 17.57 -52.83
C GLY A 105 22.00 17.83 -51.34
N LYS A 106 22.71 18.84 -50.83
CA LYS A 106 22.69 19.25 -49.43
C LYS A 106 21.75 20.40 -49.20
N TYR A 107 20.92 20.28 -48.18
CA TYR A 107 19.94 21.29 -47.82
C TYR A 107 20.36 22.01 -46.54
N TYR A 108 20.42 23.33 -46.64
CA TYR A 108 20.64 24.18 -45.48
C TYR A 108 19.30 24.63 -44.92
N GLN A 109 19.05 24.34 -43.66
CA GLN A 109 17.90 24.87 -42.93
C GLN A 109 18.27 26.25 -42.36
N ASP A 110 18.00 27.34 -43.11
CA ASP A 110 17.82 28.62 -42.48
C ASP A 110 16.47 28.60 -41.75
N LEU A 111 16.50 28.45 -40.43
CA LEU A 111 15.30 28.49 -39.59
C LEU A 111 15.11 29.92 -39.09
N PRO A 112 14.25 30.73 -39.68
CA PRO A 112 13.99 32.09 -39.18
C PRO A 112 13.26 32.07 -37.81
N TRP A 113 13.00 30.89 -37.25
CA TRP A 113 12.13 30.69 -36.10
C TRP A 113 12.81 30.51 -34.76
N THR A 114 14.04 30.12 -34.72
CA THR A 114 14.60 29.67 -33.46
C THR A 114 15.48 30.66 -32.73
N GLY A 115 15.88 31.75 -33.37
CA GLY A 115 16.75 32.74 -32.72
C GLY A 115 18.03 32.18 -32.04
N SER A 116 18.35 30.90 -32.26
CA SER A 116 19.51 30.24 -31.69
C SER A 116 20.56 29.98 -32.77
N GLU A 117 21.77 30.42 -32.53
CA GLU A 117 22.93 30.40 -33.42
C GLU A 117 23.57 29.02 -33.65
N ASP A 118 22.90 27.92 -33.25
CA ASP A 118 23.55 26.59 -33.12
C ASP A 118 23.09 25.55 -34.15
N TYR A 119 22.91 25.95 -35.42
CA TYR A 119 22.47 25.03 -36.48
C TYR A 119 23.49 24.89 -37.59
N GLY A 120 24.50 24.09 -37.36
CA GLY A 120 25.53 23.79 -38.36
C GLY A 120 25.55 22.35 -38.91
N GLU A 121 24.50 21.54 -38.68
CA GLU A 121 24.50 20.17 -39.20
C GLU A 121 23.61 19.99 -40.42
N GLU A 122 24.22 19.39 -41.44
CA GLU A 122 23.58 19.02 -42.70
C GLU A 122 22.58 17.88 -42.48
N VAL A 123 21.30 18.12 -42.76
CA VAL A 123 20.28 17.08 -42.77
C VAL A 123 19.98 16.72 -44.22
N SER A 124 20.27 15.48 -44.61
CA SER A 124 19.92 14.98 -45.94
C SER A 124 18.43 14.69 -46.00
N LEU A 125 17.66 15.62 -46.58
CA LEU A 125 16.33 15.31 -47.12
C LEU A 125 16.54 14.51 -48.41
N PRO A 126 15.55 13.65 -48.82
CA PRO A 126 15.60 13.01 -50.13
C PRO A 126 15.73 14.07 -51.21
N GLY A 127 16.78 14.01 -51.99
CA GLY A 127 17.08 14.97 -53.05
C GLY A 127 16.17 14.77 -54.25
N PRO A 128 16.20 15.73 -55.22
CA PRO A 128 15.51 15.55 -56.47
C PRO A 128 15.89 14.26 -57.17
N GLU A 129 17.10 13.79 -57.00
CA GLU A 129 17.62 12.53 -57.52
C GLU A 129 16.94 11.28 -56.91
N ASP A 130 16.39 11.36 -55.70
CA ASP A 130 15.61 10.29 -55.09
C ASP A 130 14.16 10.24 -55.59
N VAL A 131 13.69 11.36 -56.16
CA VAL A 131 12.37 11.48 -56.78
C VAL A 131 12.40 11.19 -58.27
N ILE A 132 13.52 11.49 -58.92
CA ILE A 132 13.73 11.28 -60.37
C ILE A 132 14.42 9.93 -60.55
N PRO A 133 13.84 8.98 -61.31
CA PRO A 133 14.54 7.73 -61.65
C PRO A 133 15.93 8.02 -62.24
N LYS A 134 16.95 7.28 -61.79
CA LYS A 134 18.34 7.45 -62.24
C LYS A 134 18.53 7.35 -63.74
N ASP A 135 17.60 6.67 -64.44
CA ASP A 135 17.59 6.43 -65.89
C ASP A 135 16.79 7.47 -66.66
N PHE A 136 16.38 8.55 -66.01
CA PHE A 136 15.57 9.60 -66.63
C PHE A 136 16.47 10.64 -67.32
N ASP A 137 16.85 10.32 -68.54
CA ASP A 137 17.73 11.15 -69.35
C ASP A 137 16.94 12.00 -70.34
N ASP A 138 16.06 12.87 -69.80
CA ASP A 138 15.30 13.79 -70.60
C ASP A 138 16.05 15.16 -70.64
N PRO A 139 16.57 15.58 -71.81
CA PRO A 139 17.32 16.84 -71.98
C PRO A 139 16.59 18.09 -71.50
N ARG A 140 15.26 18.05 -71.45
CA ARG A 140 14.43 19.17 -70.97
C ARG A 140 14.59 19.46 -69.49
N PHE A 141 15.17 18.54 -68.78
CA PHE A 141 15.38 18.64 -67.32
C PHE A 141 16.85 18.89 -66.95
N ALA A 142 17.77 18.89 -67.93
CA ALA A 142 19.20 18.97 -67.67
C ALA A 142 19.64 20.30 -67.01
N ASP A 143 19.03 21.42 -67.41
CA ASP A 143 19.40 22.74 -66.89
C ASP A 143 18.61 23.22 -65.65
N GLU A 144 17.53 22.54 -65.30
CA GLU A 144 16.66 22.93 -64.17
C GLU A 144 16.62 21.87 -63.05
N LYS A 145 17.48 20.89 -63.16
CA LYS A 145 17.60 19.79 -62.16
C LYS A 145 17.73 20.29 -60.73
N THR A 146 17.85 21.57 -60.56
CA THR A 146 18.41 22.08 -59.33
C THR A 146 17.59 23.14 -58.63
N ARG A 147 16.43 23.58 -59.16
CA ARG A 147 15.95 24.85 -58.59
C ARG A 147 14.73 24.79 -57.70
N TYR A 148 13.73 23.99 -57.93
CA TYR A 148 12.50 24.09 -57.10
C TYR A 148 11.72 22.77 -57.04
N ALA A 149 11.74 22.13 -55.89
CA ALA A 149 10.74 21.12 -55.51
C ALA A 149 9.71 21.77 -54.57
N THR A 150 8.43 21.57 -54.83
CA THR A 150 7.39 21.96 -53.85
C THR A 150 7.13 20.81 -52.90
N LEU A 151 7.19 21.08 -51.61
CA LEU A 151 6.94 20.14 -50.55
C LEU A 151 5.54 20.37 -49.98
N GLN A 152 4.72 19.32 -49.95
CA GLN A 152 3.38 19.41 -49.38
C GLN A 152 3.12 18.22 -48.43
N PRO A 153 2.73 18.46 -47.18
CA PRO A 153 2.31 17.38 -46.31
C PRO A 153 0.94 16.87 -46.75
N LYS A 154 0.76 15.57 -46.80
CA LYS A 154 -0.50 14.89 -47.14
C LYS A 154 -1.21 14.32 -45.92
N GLU A 155 -0.46 13.77 -45.05
CA GLU A 155 -0.95 13.09 -43.83
C GLU A 155 0.08 13.30 -42.72
N VAL A 156 -0.39 13.48 -41.51
CA VAL A 156 0.46 13.59 -40.32
C VAL A 156 -0.01 12.57 -39.31
N LYS A 157 0.92 11.83 -38.72
CA LYS A 157 0.65 10.87 -37.65
C LYS A 157 1.57 11.14 -36.48
N ILE A 158 1.00 11.27 -35.27
CA ILE A 158 1.79 11.32 -34.04
C ILE A 158 2.35 9.94 -33.78
N VAL A 159 3.67 9.78 -33.76
CA VAL A 159 4.38 8.51 -33.55
C VAL A 159 4.87 8.39 -32.13
N PHE A 160 5.20 9.53 -31.50
CA PHE A 160 5.66 9.60 -30.11
C PHE A 160 5.21 10.92 -29.50
N ALA A 161 4.88 10.88 -28.21
CA ALA A 161 4.54 12.05 -27.42
C ALA A 161 5.17 11.95 -26.03
N SER A 162 5.62 13.06 -25.51
CA SER A 162 6.05 13.21 -24.12
C SER A 162 5.52 14.53 -23.57
N TYR A 163 5.14 14.52 -22.30
CA TYR A 163 4.48 15.64 -21.67
C TYR A 163 5.25 16.03 -20.40
N TYR A 164 5.29 17.35 -20.15
CA TYR A 164 6.00 17.90 -18.99
C TYR A 164 5.18 19.03 -18.37
N ARG A 165 5.01 18.98 -17.07
CA ARG A 165 4.42 20.08 -16.30
C ARG A 165 5.48 21.16 -16.07
N VAL A 166 5.29 22.31 -16.67
CA VAL A 166 6.20 23.47 -16.56
C VAL A 166 5.77 24.40 -15.42
N SER A 167 4.46 24.50 -15.17
CA SER A 167 3.87 25.21 -14.04
C SER A 167 2.57 24.53 -13.62
N GLU A 168 1.89 25.05 -12.60
CA GLU A 168 0.63 24.48 -12.09
C GLU A 168 -0.46 24.29 -13.16
N CYS A 169 -0.48 25.15 -14.19
CA CYS A 169 -1.48 25.14 -15.24
C CYS A 169 -0.89 25.03 -16.64
N CYS A 170 0.42 24.87 -16.79
CA CYS A 170 1.07 24.84 -18.09
C CYS A 170 1.74 23.50 -18.37
N VAL A 171 1.40 22.92 -19.54
CA VAL A 171 1.96 21.66 -20.04
C VAL A 171 2.72 21.89 -21.33
N GLU A 172 3.97 21.43 -21.38
CA GLU A 172 4.76 21.30 -22.61
C GLU A 172 4.53 19.90 -23.19
N ALA A 173 4.03 19.83 -24.42
CA ALA A 173 3.92 18.60 -25.18
C ALA A 173 5.00 18.57 -26.27
N ARG A 174 5.85 17.55 -26.22
CA ARG A 174 6.88 17.29 -27.23
C ARG A 174 6.48 16.10 -28.08
N LEU A 175 6.08 16.36 -29.30
CA LEU A 175 5.59 15.35 -30.23
C LEU A 175 6.67 15.03 -31.26
N THR A 176 6.76 13.76 -31.65
CA THR A 176 7.38 13.36 -32.90
C THR A 176 6.27 12.95 -33.84
N VAL A 177 6.13 13.67 -34.96
CA VAL A 177 5.14 13.38 -35.96
C VAL A 177 5.79 12.82 -37.21
N GLU A 178 5.19 11.82 -37.83
CA GLU A 178 5.56 11.33 -39.14
C GLU A 178 4.59 11.92 -40.18
N ALA A 179 5.13 12.72 -41.07
CA ALA A 179 4.37 13.32 -42.14
C ALA A 179 4.64 12.60 -43.45
N GLN A 180 3.60 12.31 -44.21
CA GLN A 180 3.73 11.90 -45.60
C GLN A 180 3.92 13.14 -46.43
N VAL A 181 5.17 13.46 -46.83
CA VAL A 181 5.51 14.66 -47.60
C VAL A 181 5.56 14.31 -49.07
N GLU A 182 4.67 14.95 -49.87
CA GLU A 182 4.71 14.86 -51.29
C GLU A 182 5.74 15.89 -51.83
N ILE A 183 6.79 15.38 -52.44
CA ILE A 183 7.81 16.17 -53.13
C ILE A 183 7.39 16.24 -54.59
N ARG A 184 6.98 17.42 -55.08
CA ARG A 184 6.64 17.64 -56.49
C ARG A 184 7.72 18.44 -57.16
N TRP A 185 8.23 17.88 -58.23
CA TRP A 185 9.14 18.55 -59.09
C TRP A 185 8.60 18.48 -60.54
N ARG A 186 8.09 19.59 -61.08
CA ARG A 186 7.36 19.65 -62.34
C ARG A 186 6.23 18.62 -62.46
N PHE A 187 6.41 17.57 -63.24
CA PHE A 187 5.42 16.53 -63.51
C PHE A 187 5.65 15.25 -62.68
N LEU A 188 6.72 15.19 -61.91
CA LEU A 188 7.07 14.06 -61.07
C LEU A 188 6.74 14.38 -59.62
N GLY A 189 6.12 13.42 -58.95
CA GLY A 189 5.84 13.51 -57.53
C GLY A 189 6.20 12.18 -56.84
N LYS A 190 6.81 12.27 -55.67
CA LYS A 190 7.07 11.13 -54.80
C LYS A 190 6.64 11.51 -53.37
N THR A 191 5.93 10.62 -52.74
CA THR A 191 5.61 10.78 -51.31
C THR A 191 6.64 10.01 -50.48
N VAL A 192 7.21 10.68 -49.48
CA VAL A 192 8.19 10.11 -48.57
C VAL A 192 7.75 10.35 -47.11
N PRO A 193 7.92 9.38 -46.22
CA PRO A 193 7.71 9.62 -44.82
C PRO A 193 8.87 10.45 -44.25
N GLN A 194 8.54 11.52 -43.57
CA GLN A 194 9.52 12.38 -42.90
C GLN A 194 9.06 12.67 -41.48
N ARG A 195 10.00 12.63 -40.56
CA ARG A 195 9.70 12.87 -39.12
C ARG A 195 10.05 14.30 -38.74
N TYR A 196 9.14 14.90 -37.99
CA TYR A 196 9.28 16.25 -37.45
C TYR A 196 9.05 16.23 -35.96
N ASP A 197 9.76 17.09 -35.27
CA ASP A 197 9.50 17.40 -33.87
C ASP A 197 8.57 18.60 -33.79
N VAL A 198 7.52 18.47 -33.02
CA VAL A 198 6.53 19.52 -32.77
C VAL A 198 6.47 19.78 -31.29
N ASP A 199 6.81 21.01 -30.88
CA ASP A 199 6.69 21.45 -29.50
C ASP A 199 5.44 22.31 -29.35
N MET A 200 4.61 21.95 -28.40
CA MET A 200 3.36 22.64 -28.10
C MET A 200 3.31 23.02 -26.65
N TRP A 201 2.74 24.14 -26.34
CA TRP A 201 2.42 24.56 -24.99
C TRP A 201 0.91 24.62 -24.84
N PHE A 202 0.43 24.10 -23.69
CA PHE A 202 -0.97 24.10 -23.33
C PHE A 202 -1.14 24.89 -22.04
N ASP A 203 -1.94 25.95 -22.12
CA ASP A 203 -2.48 26.61 -20.94
C ASP A 203 -3.75 25.85 -20.52
N MET A 204 -3.71 25.31 -19.31
CA MET A 204 -4.81 24.53 -18.73
C MET A 204 -5.77 25.38 -17.90
N GLU A 205 -5.58 26.71 -17.82
CA GLU A 205 -6.56 27.61 -17.21
C GLU A 205 -7.75 27.82 -18.17
N GLY A 206 -8.96 27.78 -17.65
CA GLY A 206 -10.17 27.92 -18.46
C GLY A 206 -10.37 26.82 -19.47
N ASP A 207 -10.68 27.19 -20.71
CA ASP A 207 -10.71 26.30 -21.86
C ASP A 207 -9.27 26.05 -22.29
N MET A 208 -8.83 24.81 -22.34
CA MET A 208 -7.45 24.46 -22.67
C MET A 208 -7.08 25.02 -24.04
N ASN A 209 -6.09 25.91 -24.05
CA ASN A 209 -5.56 26.49 -25.26
C ASN A 209 -4.16 25.97 -25.53
N GLY A 210 -3.97 25.31 -26.67
CA GLY A 210 -2.68 24.83 -27.15
C GLY A 210 -2.07 25.74 -28.22
N GLU A 211 -0.80 26.01 -28.07
CA GLU A 211 -0.03 26.77 -29.07
C GLU A 211 1.14 25.91 -29.59
N ILE A 212 1.27 25.82 -30.91
CA ILE A 212 2.44 25.17 -31.51
C ILE A 212 3.57 26.19 -31.52
N CYS A 213 4.57 25.97 -30.70
CA CYS A 213 5.71 26.86 -30.51
C CYS A 213 6.80 26.62 -31.54
N GLN A 214 7.05 25.35 -31.87
CA GLN A 214 8.12 24.98 -32.80
C GLN A 214 7.73 23.75 -33.61
N ILE A 215 8.18 23.73 -34.87
CA ILE A 215 8.23 22.54 -35.75
C ILE A 215 9.63 22.46 -36.34
N ALA A 216 10.34 21.36 -36.11
CA ALA A 216 11.69 21.10 -36.59
C ALA A 216 11.81 19.70 -37.20
N LEU A 217 12.80 19.45 -38.05
CA LEU A 217 13.15 18.07 -38.41
C LEU A 217 13.56 17.30 -37.17
N HIS A 218 13.15 16.03 -37.14
CA HIS A 218 13.42 15.19 -35.99
C HIS A 218 14.92 15.03 -35.72
N ARG A 219 15.34 15.39 -34.50
CA ARG A 219 16.72 15.31 -34.05
C ARG A 219 16.73 14.83 -32.59
N TYR A 220 17.92 14.49 -32.08
CA TYR A 220 18.11 14.28 -30.67
C TYR A 220 17.76 15.57 -29.89
N ARG A 221 16.85 15.45 -28.92
CA ARG A 221 16.41 16.59 -28.10
C ARG A 221 17.17 16.61 -26.77
N SER A 222 17.39 17.82 -26.26
CA SER A 222 17.82 18.02 -24.87
C SER A 222 16.73 17.54 -23.89
N GLU A 223 17.12 17.20 -22.68
CA GLU A 223 16.17 16.90 -21.62
C GLU A 223 15.23 18.10 -21.40
N ALA A 224 13.97 17.80 -21.13
CA ALA A 224 12.98 18.84 -20.83
C ALA A 224 13.14 19.32 -19.38
N SER A 225 12.84 20.58 -19.15
CA SER A 225 12.69 21.14 -17.82
C SER A 225 11.25 20.92 -17.35
N GLY A 226 11.05 20.33 -16.16
CA GLY A 226 9.73 20.13 -15.59
C GLY A 226 9.46 18.70 -15.15
N VAL A 227 8.31 18.50 -14.53
CA VAL A 227 7.86 17.19 -14.05
C VAL A 227 7.31 16.39 -15.23
N LYS A 228 7.86 15.20 -15.46
CA LYS A 228 7.40 14.32 -16.53
C LYS A 228 5.99 13.81 -16.23
N LEU A 229 5.12 13.84 -17.23
CA LEU A 229 3.75 13.34 -17.17
C LEU A 229 3.58 12.15 -18.12
N ASP A 230 2.61 11.29 -17.80
CA ASP A 230 2.15 10.25 -18.73
C ASP A 230 1.14 10.83 -19.77
N GLU A 231 0.60 9.97 -20.62
CA GLU A 231 -0.38 10.34 -21.64
C GLU A 231 -1.71 10.87 -21.07
N TYR A 232 -1.98 10.64 -19.80
CA TYR A 232 -3.17 11.14 -19.08
C TYR A 232 -2.90 12.40 -18.27
N LEU A 233 -1.71 12.98 -18.39
CA LEU A 233 -1.21 14.11 -17.62
C LEU A 233 -1.07 13.82 -16.12
N VAL A 234 -0.83 12.55 -15.76
CA VAL A 234 -0.47 12.15 -14.40
C VAL A 234 1.05 12.23 -14.24
N PRO A 235 1.57 12.82 -13.15
CA PRO A 235 3.00 12.83 -12.87
C PRO A 235 3.58 11.41 -12.80
N VAL A 236 4.74 11.20 -13.44
CA VAL A 236 5.48 9.94 -13.40
C VAL A 236 6.41 10.00 -12.20
N PHE A 237 5.86 9.73 -11.01
CA PHE A 237 6.59 9.77 -9.76
C PHE A 237 7.01 8.37 -9.30
N HIS A 238 8.26 8.24 -8.87
CA HIS A 238 8.70 7.20 -7.96
C HIS A 238 8.48 7.63 -6.50
N TRP A 239 8.79 6.76 -5.56
CA TRP A 239 8.59 7.08 -4.14
C TRP A 239 9.41 8.31 -3.70
N GLU A 240 10.66 8.36 -4.15
CA GLU A 240 11.60 9.42 -3.83
C GLU A 240 11.11 10.78 -4.36
N ASP A 241 10.54 10.79 -5.57
CA ASP A 241 9.97 12.00 -6.17
C ASP A 241 8.81 12.54 -5.34
N ILE A 242 7.95 11.64 -4.80
CA ILE A 242 6.82 12.04 -3.93
C ILE A 242 7.31 12.62 -2.59
N GLU A 243 8.41 12.09 -2.05
CA GLU A 243 9.04 12.66 -0.84
C GLU A 243 9.52 14.10 -1.08
N GLU A 244 10.26 14.32 -2.17
CA GLU A 244 10.76 15.65 -2.55
C GLU A 244 9.62 16.61 -2.83
N GLU A 245 8.60 16.16 -3.54
CA GLU A 245 7.44 16.97 -3.89
C GLU A 245 6.61 17.34 -2.65
N ALA A 246 6.41 16.41 -1.72
CA ALA A 246 5.74 16.69 -0.45
C ALA A 246 6.51 17.74 0.39
N GLU A 247 7.83 17.62 0.48
CA GLU A 247 8.65 18.62 1.16
C GLU A 247 8.61 19.98 0.45
N ARG A 248 8.57 20.01 -0.90
CA ARG A 248 8.38 21.25 -1.66
C ARG A 248 7.02 21.90 -1.37
N ILE A 249 5.94 21.12 -1.40
CA ILE A 249 4.59 21.60 -1.06
C ILE A 249 4.55 22.20 0.35
N ILE A 250 5.18 21.55 1.32
CA ILE A 250 5.27 22.07 2.69
C ILE A 250 6.08 23.36 2.73
N ALA A 251 7.21 23.41 2.03
CA ALA A 251 8.06 24.61 1.98
C ALA A 251 7.31 25.82 1.40
N ASP A 252 6.49 25.60 0.39
CA ASP A 252 5.71 26.66 -0.25
C ASP A 252 4.52 27.13 0.61
N LEU A 253 3.84 26.20 1.29
CA LEU A 253 2.61 26.49 2.03
C LEU A 253 2.83 26.74 3.52
N VAL A 254 3.65 25.93 4.18
CA VAL A 254 3.86 25.91 5.63
C VAL A 254 5.34 25.63 5.94
N PRO A 255 6.27 26.53 5.59
CA PRO A 255 7.70 26.26 5.71
C PRO A 255 8.15 25.90 7.13
N GLU A 256 7.43 26.37 8.16
CA GLU A 256 7.67 26.00 9.55
C GLU A 256 7.40 24.50 9.81
N GLY A 257 6.57 23.87 9.01
CA GLY A 257 6.25 22.44 9.08
C GLY A 257 7.44 21.53 8.79
N LEU A 258 8.48 22.01 8.11
CA LEU A 258 9.74 21.28 7.91
C LEU A 258 10.62 21.23 9.15
N SER A 259 10.30 21.99 10.21
CA SER A 259 11.05 22.03 11.47
C SER A 259 10.21 21.69 12.70
N ASP A 260 8.89 21.88 12.63
CA ASP A 260 7.94 21.71 13.73
C ASP A 260 6.71 20.92 13.25
N PRO A 261 6.55 19.63 13.65
CA PRO A 261 5.42 18.80 13.20
C PRO A 261 4.07 19.36 13.64
N SER A 262 4.00 20.15 14.72
CA SER A 262 2.75 20.74 15.22
C SER A 262 2.13 21.76 14.26
N ARG A 263 2.88 22.22 13.26
CA ARG A 263 2.44 23.14 12.21
C ARG A 263 1.72 22.45 11.07
N LEU A 264 1.92 21.15 10.90
CA LEU A 264 1.29 20.35 9.84
C LEU A 264 -0.15 19.97 10.23
N ARG A 265 -1.03 20.97 10.21
CA ARG A 265 -2.44 20.83 10.55
C ARG A 265 -3.29 20.78 9.30
N PRO A 266 -4.23 19.78 9.16
CA PRO A 266 -4.92 19.54 7.91
C PRO A 266 -5.81 20.70 7.46
N TYR A 267 -6.63 21.27 8.34
CA TYR A 267 -7.54 22.36 8.00
C TYR A 267 -6.84 23.64 7.52
N PRO A 268 -5.86 24.20 8.27
CA PRO A 268 -5.11 25.36 7.80
C PRO A 268 -4.29 25.09 6.54
N PHE A 269 -3.86 23.83 6.32
CA PHE A 269 -3.12 23.43 5.13
C PHE A 269 -4.03 23.49 3.88
N ALA A 270 -5.22 22.90 3.97
CA ALA A 270 -6.22 22.95 2.91
C ALA A 270 -6.69 24.39 2.61
N GLU A 271 -6.89 25.22 3.67
CA GLU A 271 -7.27 26.62 3.52
C GLU A 271 -6.23 27.43 2.75
N ARG A 272 -4.94 27.19 2.98
CA ARG A 272 -3.84 27.85 2.24
C ARG A 272 -3.82 27.47 0.75
N LEU A 273 -4.32 26.28 0.40
CA LEU A 273 -4.54 25.86 -0.98
C LEU A 273 -5.83 26.46 -1.57
N GLY A 274 -6.62 27.22 -0.81
CA GLY A 274 -7.92 27.73 -1.24
C GLY A 274 -9.03 26.70 -1.27
N LEU A 275 -8.84 25.56 -0.58
CA LEU A 275 -9.83 24.49 -0.50
C LEU A 275 -10.84 24.74 0.63
N LYS A 276 -12.12 24.55 0.34
CA LYS A 276 -13.20 24.52 1.31
C LYS A 276 -13.37 23.10 1.85
N ILE A 277 -13.72 22.97 3.13
CA ILE A 277 -14.01 21.67 3.74
C ILE A 277 -15.44 21.66 4.25
N VAL A 278 -16.20 20.64 3.84
CA VAL A 278 -17.59 20.42 4.25
C VAL A 278 -17.74 18.99 4.76
N SER A 279 -18.39 18.81 5.90
CA SER A 279 -18.66 17.48 6.45
C SER A 279 -20.10 17.07 6.15
N LEU A 280 -20.28 15.94 5.45
CA LEU A 280 -21.58 15.42 5.04
C LEU A 280 -21.69 13.92 5.33
N PRO A 281 -22.89 13.40 5.63
CA PRO A 281 -23.10 11.97 5.86
C PRO A 281 -23.15 11.18 4.54
N LEU A 282 -22.07 10.48 4.20
CA LEU A 282 -21.96 9.71 2.96
C LEU A 282 -22.39 8.24 3.13
N TYR A 283 -23.59 7.99 3.67
CA TYR A 283 -24.09 6.63 3.95
C TYR A 283 -24.15 5.70 2.73
N LYS A 284 -24.33 6.24 1.54
CA LYS A 284 -24.30 5.45 0.30
C LYS A 284 -22.89 5.05 -0.12
N ARG A 285 -21.88 5.61 0.55
CA ARG A 285 -20.47 5.34 0.34
C ARG A 285 -19.76 5.17 1.70
N PRO A 286 -20.11 4.14 2.48
CA PRO A 286 -19.70 4.03 3.88
C PRO A 286 -18.18 3.92 4.07
N LYS A 287 -17.47 3.47 3.03
CA LYS A 287 -16.00 3.33 3.06
C LYS A 287 -15.25 4.54 2.50
N THR A 288 -15.92 5.49 1.83
CA THR A 288 -15.30 6.69 1.28
C THR A 288 -15.07 7.70 2.40
N ALA A 289 -13.81 8.05 2.68
CA ALA A 289 -13.44 8.99 3.73
C ALA A 289 -13.66 10.43 3.32
N SER A 290 -13.34 10.77 2.06
CA SER A 290 -13.46 12.11 1.49
C SER A 290 -13.71 12.08 0.00
N ILE A 291 -14.10 13.21 -0.55
CA ILE A 291 -14.27 13.45 -1.99
C ILE A 291 -13.81 14.87 -2.30
N LEU A 292 -12.84 15.04 -3.18
CA LEU A 292 -12.43 16.34 -3.69
C LEU A 292 -13.23 16.71 -4.93
N PHE A 293 -13.77 17.92 -4.95
CA PHE A 293 -14.46 18.53 -6.08
C PHE A 293 -13.59 19.59 -6.75
N PHE A 294 -13.05 19.30 -7.92
CA PHE A 294 -12.31 20.27 -8.74
C PHE A 294 -13.23 21.27 -9.46
N GLY A 295 -14.44 20.85 -9.76
CA GLY A 295 -15.51 21.68 -10.34
C GLY A 295 -16.78 21.57 -9.51
N PRO A 296 -17.81 22.41 -9.79
CA PRO A 296 -19.09 22.30 -9.11
C PRO A 296 -19.76 20.96 -9.44
N GLY A 297 -20.46 20.37 -8.48
CA GLY A 297 -21.13 19.09 -8.65
C GLY A 297 -22.06 18.75 -7.53
N ASP A 298 -22.64 17.56 -7.57
CA ASP A 298 -23.60 17.08 -6.59
C ASP A 298 -23.08 15.84 -5.86
N VAL A 299 -23.34 15.75 -4.57
CA VAL A 299 -23.08 14.57 -3.77
C VAL A 299 -24.36 14.02 -3.15
N LEU A 300 -24.53 12.70 -3.21
CA LEU A 300 -25.67 12.03 -2.60
C LEU A 300 -25.39 11.80 -1.10
N THR A 301 -26.27 12.34 -0.27
CA THR A 301 -26.24 12.19 1.18
C THR A 301 -27.47 11.45 1.67
N GLY A 302 -27.47 11.00 2.92
CA GLY A 302 -28.62 10.35 3.55
C GLY A 302 -28.43 10.24 5.06
N SER A 303 -29.51 10.14 5.81
CA SER A 303 -29.45 9.97 7.27
C SER A 303 -29.16 8.54 7.73
N SER A 304 -29.27 7.56 6.81
CA SER A 304 -28.91 6.15 7.01
C SER A 304 -28.75 5.45 5.66
N ALA A 305 -28.25 4.21 5.67
CA ALA A 305 -28.09 3.41 4.44
C ALA A 305 -29.44 3.18 3.70
N ASP A 306 -30.53 3.07 4.44
CA ASP A 306 -31.89 2.81 3.94
C ASP A 306 -32.70 4.08 3.69
N ALA A 307 -32.22 5.25 4.14
CA ALA A 307 -32.92 6.52 3.95
C ALA A 307 -32.91 6.96 2.48
N PRO A 308 -33.89 7.74 2.02
CA PRO A 308 -33.88 8.37 0.73
C PRO A 308 -32.63 9.23 0.56
N SER A 309 -31.96 9.12 -0.60
CA SER A 309 -30.81 9.96 -0.91
C SER A 309 -31.25 11.39 -1.20
N VAL A 310 -30.52 12.36 -0.66
CA VAL A 310 -30.68 13.79 -0.93
C VAL A 310 -29.44 14.25 -1.70
N SER A 311 -29.65 14.91 -2.84
CA SER A 311 -28.57 15.55 -3.58
C SER A 311 -28.22 16.88 -2.92
N VAL A 312 -26.94 17.08 -2.62
CA VAL A 312 -26.41 18.34 -2.07
C VAL A 312 -25.42 18.89 -3.09
N ALA A 313 -25.67 20.12 -3.53
CA ALA A 313 -24.76 20.84 -4.42
C ALA A 313 -23.47 21.22 -3.68
N VAL A 314 -22.34 20.97 -4.30
CA VAL A 314 -20.99 21.27 -3.80
C VAL A 314 -20.28 22.19 -4.78
N GLU A 315 -19.67 23.23 -4.25
CA GLU A 315 -18.87 24.17 -5.07
C GLU A 315 -17.53 23.56 -5.48
N ALA A 316 -16.91 24.17 -6.50
CA ALA A 316 -15.54 23.83 -6.89
C ALA A 316 -14.55 24.03 -5.75
N ASN A 317 -13.42 23.31 -5.80
CA ASN A 317 -12.35 23.36 -4.80
C ASN A 317 -12.83 23.05 -3.38
N THR A 318 -13.69 22.03 -3.26
CA THR A 318 -14.27 21.63 -1.98
C THR A 318 -13.97 20.19 -1.65
N ILE A 319 -13.44 19.94 -0.46
CA ILE A 319 -13.28 18.61 0.13
C ILE A 319 -14.55 18.30 0.92
N VAL A 320 -15.25 17.24 0.55
CA VAL A 320 -16.38 16.69 1.30
C VAL A 320 -15.86 15.54 2.17
N LEU A 321 -15.89 15.72 3.49
CA LEU A 321 -15.56 14.69 4.46
C LEU A 321 -16.79 13.84 4.83
N ASN A 322 -16.59 12.53 4.98
CA ASN A 322 -17.63 11.65 5.47
C ASN A 322 -17.76 11.75 6.99
N SER A 323 -18.85 12.37 7.48
CA SER A 323 -19.07 12.58 8.91
C SER A 323 -19.20 11.30 9.74
N HIS A 324 -19.33 10.12 9.10
CA HIS A 324 -19.40 8.83 9.79
C HIS A 324 -18.02 8.22 10.09
N LEU A 325 -16.97 8.70 9.43
CA LEU A 325 -15.60 8.22 9.59
C LEU A 325 -14.79 9.19 10.45
N SER A 326 -15.28 9.46 11.67
CA SER A 326 -14.54 10.30 12.63
C SER A 326 -13.16 9.72 12.94
N GLY A 327 -12.17 10.62 13.15
CA GLY A 327 -10.79 10.25 13.45
C GLY A 327 -9.90 9.99 12.24
N ARG A 328 -10.44 10.10 11.03
CA ARG A 328 -9.68 9.96 9.77
C ARG A 328 -9.57 11.27 8.99
N GLU A 329 -10.05 12.38 9.54
CA GLU A 329 -10.10 13.67 8.82
C GLU A 329 -8.71 14.15 8.39
N LYS A 330 -7.70 13.96 9.22
CA LYS A 330 -6.32 14.38 8.91
C LYS A 330 -5.79 13.69 7.66
N ASP A 331 -5.93 12.38 7.62
CA ASP A 331 -5.49 11.57 6.49
C ASP A 331 -6.23 11.92 5.21
N ALA A 332 -7.55 12.02 5.33
CA ALA A 332 -8.43 12.35 4.22
C ALA A 332 -8.12 13.75 3.65
N ILE A 333 -7.93 14.75 4.50
CA ILE A 333 -7.64 16.11 4.04
C ILE A 333 -6.27 16.17 3.34
N PHE A 334 -5.20 15.59 3.91
CA PHE A 334 -3.89 15.59 3.26
C PHE A 334 -3.88 14.79 1.95
N HIS A 335 -4.65 13.70 1.88
CA HIS A 335 -4.84 12.93 0.65
C HIS A 335 -5.45 13.80 -0.46
N GLU A 336 -6.55 14.50 -0.14
CA GLU A 336 -7.20 15.39 -1.11
C GLU A 336 -6.34 16.62 -1.46
N CYS A 337 -5.57 17.15 -0.50
CA CYS A 337 -4.61 18.20 -0.77
C CYS A 337 -3.54 17.76 -1.76
N PHE A 338 -3.03 16.54 -1.66
CA PHE A 338 -2.06 16.00 -2.61
C PHE A 338 -2.68 15.84 -3.99
N HIS A 339 -3.90 15.31 -4.08
CA HIS A 339 -4.64 15.27 -5.35
C HIS A 339 -4.80 16.66 -5.96
N TYR A 340 -5.12 17.65 -5.15
CA TYR A 340 -5.33 19.02 -5.64
C TYR A 340 -4.08 19.62 -6.26
N VAL A 341 -2.92 19.40 -5.66
CA VAL A 341 -1.65 19.94 -6.16
C VAL A 341 -1.14 19.13 -7.35
N GLU A 342 -1.12 17.80 -7.26
CA GLU A 342 -0.39 16.96 -8.21
C GLU A 342 -1.25 16.43 -9.37
N HIS A 343 -2.54 16.20 -9.15
CA HIS A 343 -3.39 15.55 -10.14
C HIS A 343 -4.38 16.49 -10.83
N ARG A 344 -4.26 17.79 -10.60
CA ARG A 344 -5.15 18.81 -11.17
C ARG A 344 -5.20 18.76 -12.69
N LEU A 345 -4.06 18.55 -13.35
CA LEU A 345 -3.97 18.48 -14.80
C LEU A 345 -4.74 17.28 -15.38
N PHE A 346 -4.63 16.11 -14.73
CA PHE A 346 -5.43 14.94 -15.10
C PHE A 346 -6.93 15.25 -15.06
N PHE A 347 -7.42 15.78 -13.94
CA PHE A 347 -8.85 16.10 -13.81
C PHE A 347 -9.31 17.16 -14.79
N LYS A 348 -8.49 18.14 -15.05
CA LYS A 348 -8.79 19.16 -16.05
C LYS A 348 -8.94 18.58 -17.45
N LEU A 349 -8.04 17.71 -17.88
CA LEU A 349 -8.13 17.00 -19.15
C LEU A 349 -9.43 16.18 -19.25
N GLN A 350 -9.79 15.47 -18.16
CA GLN A 350 -11.01 14.67 -18.14
C GLN A 350 -12.29 15.54 -18.18
N GLN A 351 -12.31 16.68 -17.49
CA GLN A 351 -13.43 17.62 -17.53
C GLN A 351 -13.69 18.18 -18.93
N LEU A 352 -12.64 18.41 -19.71
CA LEU A 352 -12.78 18.86 -21.10
C LEU A 352 -13.42 17.82 -22.02
N HIS A 353 -13.24 16.54 -21.68
CA HIS A 353 -13.84 15.44 -22.44
C HIS A 353 -15.28 15.16 -21.98
N ASN A 354 -15.55 15.28 -20.69
CA ASN A 354 -16.85 15.02 -20.11
C ASN A 354 -17.12 15.98 -18.94
N ASN A 355 -17.99 16.98 -19.16
CA ASN A 355 -18.32 18.01 -18.17
C ASN A 355 -18.93 17.46 -16.88
N ASP A 356 -19.39 16.20 -16.85
CA ASP A 356 -19.94 15.56 -15.65
C ASP A 356 -18.87 15.09 -14.65
N ILE A 357 -17.58 15.20 -15.00
CA ILE A 357 -16.47 14.75 -14.15
C ILE A 357 -15.99 15.93 -13.30
N ALA A 358 -16.66 16.13 -12.19
CA ALA A 358 -16.31 17.20 -11.25
C ALA A 358 -15.51 16.71 -10.02
N ALA A 359 -15.53 15.40 -9.71
CA ALA A 359 -15.03 14.90 -8.44
C ALA A 359 -14.31 13.55 -8.55
N ILE A 360 -13.22 13.38 -7.79
CA ILE A 360 -12.42 12.15 -7.73
C ILE A 360 -13.23 10.96 -7.21
N GLY A 361 -13.95 11.13 -6.12
CA GLY A 361 -14.69 10.05 -5.46
C GLY A 361 -15.81 9.41 -6.29
N ARG A 362 -16.04 9.86 -7.51
CA ARG A 362 -16.95 9.21 -8.48
C ARG A 362 -16.25 8.17 -9.35
N TRP A 363 -14.93 8.18 -9.37
CA TRP A 363 -14.15 7.31 -10.23
C TRP A 363 -13.94 5.95 -9.57
N ARG A 364 -14.12 4.90 -10.37
CA ARG A 364 -13.71 3.55 -9.96
C ARG A 364 -12.42 3.21 -10.70
N PRO A 365 -11.43 2.64 -10.04
CA PRO A 365 -10.23 2.19 -10.72
C PRO A 365 -10.61 1.18 -11.80
N VAL A 366 -10.16 1.43 -13.02
CA VAL A 366 -10.32 0.53 -14.18
C VAL A 366 -9.04 -0.24 -14.36
N THR A 367 -9.11 -1.57 -14.23
CA THR A 367 -7.97 -2.42 -14.51
C THR A 367 -7.71 -2.51 -16.00
N LEU A 368 -6.57 -2.06 -16.46
CA LEU A 368 -6.11 -2.28 -17.82
C LEU A 368 -5.84 -3.78 -18.04
N LYS A 369 -6.12 -4.28 -19.26
CA LYS A 369 -6.10 -5.71 -19.61
C LYS A 369 -4.77 -6.45 -19.39
N GLU A 370 -3.67 -5.76 -19.15
CA GLU A 370 -2.31 -6.30 -19.12
C GLU A 370 -1.61 -6.21 -17.76
N GLY A 371 -2.36 -6.04 -16.67
CA GLY A 371 -1.75 -5.94 -15.33
C GLY A 371 -1.09 -4.59 -15.03
N ARG A 372 -1.17 -3.62 -15.96
CA ARG A 372 -0.78 -2.23 -15.70
C ARG A 372 -1.82 -1.54 -14.84
N ARG A 373 -1.37 -0.66 -13.94
CA ARG A 373 -2.27 0.20 -13.16
C ARG A 373 -3.03 1.12 -14.09
N SER A 374 -4.33 1.33 -13.82
CA SER A 374 -5.08 2.39 -14.47
C SER A 374 -4.57 3.76 -14.00
N PRO A 375 -4.75 4.84 -14.77
CA PRO A 375 -4.37 6.19 -14.34
C PRO A 375 -4.98 6.55 -12.96
N ILE A 376 -6.20 6.10 -12.69
CA ILE A 376 -6.88 6.33 -11.41
C ILE A 376 -6.21 5.57 -10.28
N GLU A 377 -5.87 4.28 -10.46
CA GLU A 377 -5.12 3.51 -9.46
C GLU A 377 -3.76 4.15 -9.18
N TRP A 378 -3.17 4.79 -10.19
CA TRP A 378 -1.88 5.44 -10.06
C TRP A 378 -1.99 6.75 -9.26
N ILE A 379 -2.95 7.63 -9.57
CA ILE A 379 -3.17 8.87 -8.81
C ILE A 379 -3.56 8.59 -7.36
N GLU A 380 -4.39 7.56 -7.10
CA GLU A 380 -4.77 7.15 -5.74
C GLU A 380 -3.55 6.66 -4.94
N TRP A 381 -2.70 5.85 -5.56
CA TRP A 381 -1.45 5.42 -4.93
C TRP A 381 -0.55 6.60 -4.59
N GLN A 382 -0.34 7.52 -5.54
CA GLN A 382 0.47 8.71 -5.31
C GLN A 382 -0.10 9.57 -4.18
N ALA A 383 -1.41 9.76 -4.13
CA ALA A 383 -2.04 10.55 -3.08
C ALA A 383 -1.96 9.88 -1.70
N ASN A 384 -2.07 8.55 -1.64
CA ASN A 384 -1.89 7.81 -0.39
C ASN A 384 -0.45 7.94 0.14
N VAL A 385 0.55 7.83 -0.72
CA VAL A 385 1.96 8.03 -0.36
C VAL A 385 2.21 9.49 0.01
N GLY A 386 1.78 10.43 -0.84
CA GLY A 386 1.95 11.87 -0.64
C GLY A 386 1.31 12.38 0.65
N SER A 387 0.11 11.88 0.98
CA SER A 387 -0.55 12.18 2.26
C SER A 387 0.33 11.81 3.46
N GLN A 388 0.99 10.66 3.43
CA GLN A 388 1.89 10.22 4.51
C GLN A 388 3.15 11.09 4.56
N CYS A 389 3.70 11.46 3.39
CA CYS A 389 4.88 12.34 3.31
C CYS A 389 4.58 13.76 3.79
N LEU A 390 3.40 14.31 3.47
CA LEU A 390 2.94 15.61 3.97
C LEU A 390 2.74 15.61 5.50
N GLN A 391 2.24 14.51 6.07
CA GLN A 391 2.02 14.41 7.52
C GLN A 391 3.32 14.18 8.30
N VAL A 392 4.27 13.44 7.72
CA VAL A 392 5.53 13.05 8.36
C VAL A 392 6.67 13.20 7.35
N PRO A 393 7.17 14.45 7.13
CA PRO A 393 8.25 14.72 6.19
C PRO A 393 9.52 13.95 6.53
N GLN A 394 10.19 13.41 5.53
CA GLN A 394 11.34 12.53 5.68
C GLN A 394 12.49 13.18 6.45
N ALA A 395 12.87 14.38 6.06
CA ALA A 395 14.00 15.11 6.68
C ALA A 395 13.74 15.40 8.15
N LEU A 396 12.52 15.85 8.49
CA LEU A 396 12.11 16.13 9.86
C LEU A 396 12.07 14.85 10.71
N LEU A 397 11.48 13.77 10.19
CA LEU A 397 11.43 12.48 10.89
C LEU A 397 12.84 11.95 11.18
N ARG A 398 13.73 11.97 10.19
CA ARG A 398 15.14 11.56 10.40
C ARG A 398 15.83 12.38 11.48
N LYS A 399 15.62 13.69 11.48
CA LYS A 399 16.16 14.58 12.53
C LYS A 399 15.65 14.17 13.91
N CYS A 400 14.33 14.06 14.09
CA CYS A 400 13.71 13.71 15.37
C CYS A 400 14.15 12.33 15.89
N VAL A 401 14.21 11.31 15.01
CA VAL A 401 14.64 9.96 15.40
C VAL A 401 16.12 9.95 15.78
N ASN A 402 16.99 10.63 15.02
CA ASN A 402 18.43 10.66 15.32
C ASN A 402 18.72 11.40 16.65
N GLU A 403 18.05 12.52 16.90
CA GLU A 403 18.15 13.24 18.18
C GLU A 403 17.71 12.33 19.34
N ALA A 404 16.55 11.67 19.21
CA ALA A 404 16.05 10.76 20.23
C ALA A 404 16.96 9.54 20.47
N LEU A 405 17.50 8.94 19.41
CA LEU A 405 18.46 7.84 19.53
C LEU A 405 19.76 8.28 20.23
N ASN A 406 20.22 9.50 19.95
CA ASN A 406 21.40 10.04 20.62
C ASN A 406 21.14 10.28 22.12
N ASP A 407 19.96 10.79 22.49
CA ASP A 407 19.56 10.95 23.89
C ASP A 407 19.52 9.59 24.63
N MET A 408 19.15 8.54 23.93
CA MET A 408 19.06 7.17 24.47
C MET A 408 20.35 6.33 24.33
N LYS A 409 21.48 6.92 23.89
CA LYS A 409 22.72 6.14 23.63
C LYS A 409 23.27 5.37 24.82
N ASN A 410 23.07 5.87 26.04
CA ASN A 410 23.54 5.26 27.28
C ASN A 410 22.53 4.28 27.91
N ILE A 411 21.32 4.15 27.36
CA ILE A 411 20.29 3.28 27.86
C ILE A 411 20.56 1.85 27.34
N ARG A 412 20.55 0.87 28.26
CA ARG A 412 20.81 -0.55 27.93
C ARG A 412 19.52 -1.25 27.46
N LEU A 413 18.92 -0.73 26.39
CA LEU A 413 17.79 -1.35 25.71
C LEU A 413 18.19 -1.76 24.30
N HIS A 414 17.64 -2.87 23.78
CA HIS A 414 17.83 -3.24 22.38
C HIS A 414 17.11 -2.26 21.44
N MET A 415 17.48 -2.28 20.18
CA MET A 415 17.03 -1.26 19.21
C MET A 415 15.50 -1.23 19.03
N GLY A 416 14.82 -2.38 19.06
CA GLY A 416 13.36 -2.47 18.99
C GLY A 416 12.68 -1.68 20.13
N TYR A 417 13.12 -1.83 21.38
CA TYR A 417 12.61 -1.05 22.50
C TYR A 417 12.85 0.46 22.36
N ARG A 418 14.07 0.85 21.97
CA ARG A 418 14.37 2.28 21.74
C ARG A 418 13.45 2.89 20.70
N LEU A 419 13.28 2.19 19.56
CA LEU A 419 12.43 2.67 18.48
C LEU A 419 10.94 2.62 18.84
N GLN A 420 10.50 1.70 19.72
CA GLN A 420 9.13 1.71 20.23
C GLN A 420 8.85 2.96 21.08
N ILE A 421 9.73 3.28 22.02
CA ILE A 421 9.60 4.49 22.86
C ILE A 421 9.60 5.73 22.00
N ILE A 422 10.59 5.85 21.10
CA ILE A 422 10.69 6.96 20.15
C ILE A 422 9.45 7.05 19.28
N GLY A 423 9.00 5.94 18.73
CA GLY A 423 7.84 5.86 17.86
C GLY A 423 6.56 6.31 18.56
N LYS A 424 6.28 5.82 19.77
CA LYS A 424 5.12 6.27 20.56
C LYS A 424 5.16 7.79 20.86
N ARG A 425 6.34 8.34 21.14
CA ARG A 425 6.50 9.79 21.35
C ARG A 425 6.26 10.56 20.07
N LEU A 426 6.97 10.22 19.01
CA LEU A 426 6.87 10.94 17.73
C LEU A 426 5.49 10.80 17.09
N ALA A 427 4.79 9.66 17.27
CA ALA A 427 3.41 9.52 16.79
C ALA A 427 2.47 10.57 17.39
N ARG A 428 2.65 10.90 18.67
CA ARG A 428 1.90 11.99 19.33
C ARG A 428 2.33 13.38 18.83
N GLU A 429 3.64 13.61 18.65
CA GLU A 429 4.16 14.90 18.18
C GLU A 429 3.71 15.19 16.74
N PHE A 430 3.74 14.19 15.86
CA PHE A 430 3.23 14.29 14.49
C PHE A 430 1.71 14.13 14.39
N ASP A 431 1.03 13.76 15.48
CA ASP A 431 -0.41 13.48 15.52
C ASP A 431 -0.81 12.45 14.42
N VAL A 432 -0.14 11.30 14.43
CA VAL A 432 -0.39 10.18 13.52
C VAL A 432 -0.47 8.87 14.30
N TRP A 433 -1.07 7.85 13.70
CA TRP A 433 -1.15 6.52 14.30
C TRP A 433 0.25 5.88 14.43
N ASN A 434 0.45 5.12 15.50
CA ASN A 434 1.72 4.42 15.78
C ASN A 434 2.21 3.59 14.60
N TYR A 435 1.33 2.81 13.95
CA TYR A 435 1.68 1.97 12.80
C TYR A 435 2.14 2.81 11.60
N ARG A 436 1.51 3.96 11.35
CA ARG A 436 1.94 4.87 10.27
C ARG A 436 3.33 5.41 10.52
N LEU A 437 3.59 5.85 11.75
CA LEU A 437 4.92 6.33 12.09
C LEU A 437 5.96 5.22 11.97
N ARG A 438 5.64 3.99 12.43
CA ARG A 438 6.53 2.82 12.24
C ARG A 438 6.88 2.63 10.77
N ASN A 439 5.86 2.60 9.91
CA ASN A 439 6.06 2.39 8.48
C ASN A 439 6.89 3.54 7.88
N ARG A 440 6.64 4.78 8.27
CA ARG A 440 7.49 5.92 7.86
C ARG A 440 8.93 5.78 8.34
N MET A 441 9.15 5.34 9.59
CA MET A 441 10.50 5.06 10.10
C MET A 441 11.22 4.00 9.26
N ILE A 442 10.53 2.92 8.89
CA ILE A 442 11.09 1.87 8.03
C ILE A 442 11.48 2.45 6.67
N HIS A 443 10.59 3.23 6.03
CA HIS A 443 10.84 3.84 4.72
C HIS A 443 12.02 4.79 4.72
N VAL A 444 12.14 5.62 5.75
CA VAL A 444 13.27 6.56 5.84
C VAL A 444 14.57 5.89 6.30
N GLY A 445 14.61 4.54 6.38
CA GLY A 445 15.83 3.76 6.57
C GLY A 445 16.04 3.17 7.97
N TYR A 446 15.11 3.35 8.92
CA TYR A 446 15.21 2.72 10.24
C TYR A 446 14.60 1.31 10.21
N SER A 447 15.23 0.38 9.49
CA SER A 447 14.74 -1.00 9.31
C SER A 447 14.48 -1.75 10.61
N ALA A 448 15.21 -1.42 11.70
CA ALA A 448 14.99 -1.99 13.02
C ALA A 448 13.60 -1.66 13.61
N ALA A 449 12.89 -0.65 13.08
CA ALA A 449 11.52 -0.33 13.47
C ALA A 449 10.50 -1.44 13.12
N ARG A 450 10.89 -2.43 12.31
CA ARG A 450 10.10 -3.67 12.10
C ARG A 450 9.90 -4.45 13.39
N GLY A 451 10.81 -4.30 14.37
CA GLY A 451 10.68 -4.89 15.70
C GLY A 451 9.93 -4.03 16.71
N ALA A 452 9.32 -2.92 16.29
CA ALA A 452 8.65 -1.98 17.18
C ALA A 452 7.22 -1.70 16.70
N LEU A 453 6.33 -1.34 17.64
CA LEU A 453 4.96 -0.91 17.35
C LEU A 453 4.14 -1.95 16.53
N ASN A 454 4.40 -3.23 16.76
CA ASN A 454 3.65 -4.31 16.11
C ASN A 454 2.38 -4.61 16.90
N TYR A 455 1.24 -4.42 16.25
CA TYR A 455 -0.07 -4.76 16.80
C TYR A 455 -0.50 -6.15 16.29
N VAL A 456 -0.82 -7.04 17.23
CA VAL A 456 -1.20 -8.43 16.92
C VAL A 456 -2.37 -8.83 17.81
N GLY A 457 -3.42 -9.29 17.17
CA GLY A 457 -4.66 -9.62 17.88
C GLY A 457 -5.35 -8.36 18.40
N ASP A 458 -5.35 -8.18 19.70
CA ASP A 458 -6.00 -7.08 20.40
C ASP A 458 -5.01 -6.15 21.15
N GLY A 459 -3.71 -6.28 20.88
CA GLY A 459 -2.69 -5.52 21.58
C GLY A 459 -1.34 -5.43 20.88
N TYR A 460 -0.49 -4.54 21.39
CA TYR A 460 0.90 -4.46 20.94
C TYR A 460 1.72 -5.58 21.56
N ILE A 461 2.47 -6.29 20.71
CA ILE A 461 3.44 -7.26 21.18
C ILE A 461 4.69 -6.58 21.73
N GLN A 462 5.47 -7.32 22.53
CA GLN A 462 6.75 -6.81 23.00
C GLN A 462 7.67 -6.46 21.83
N PRO A 463 8.38 -5.32 21.88
CA PRO A 463 9.35 -4.97 20.86
C PRO A 463 10.51 -5.95 20.85
N PHE A 464 10.97 -6.31 19.67
CA PHE A 464 12.03 -7.29 19.46
C PHE A 464 13.19 -6.73 18.62
N ALA A 465 14.29 -7.44 18.59
CA ALA A 465 15.45 -7.12 17.76
C ALA A 465 15.86 -8.33 16.92
N PHE A 466 16.56 -8.05 15.85
CA PHE A 466 17.08 -9.03 14.89
C PHE A 466 18.30 -8.48 14.15
N ASP A 467 19.10 -9.35 13.55
CA ASP A 467 20.16 -8.94 12.65
C ASP A 467 19.53 -8.34 11.38
N LEU A 468 19.82 -7.05 11.11
CA LEU A 468 19.25 -6.31 9.97
C LEU A 468 19.59 -6.95 8.61
N SER A 469 20.69 -7.71 8.53
CA SER A 469 21.04 -8.46 7.31
C SER A 469 20.13 -9.67 7.07
N LYS A 470 19.32 -10.06 8.04
CA LYS A 470 18.45 -11.25 8.00
C LYS A 470 16.98 -10.95 7.67
N CYS A 471 16.60 -9.66 7.53
CA CYS A 471 15.24 -9.30 7.22
C CYS A 471 15.22 -8.13 6.24
N HIS A 472 14.86 -8.42 4.99
CA HIS A 472 14.82 -7.46 3.89
C HIS A 472 13.40 -6.94 3.64
N GLY A 473 13.20 -6.12 2.60
CA GLY A 473 11.88 -5.64 2.18
C GLY A 473 10.89 -6.80 1.93
N GLY A 474 9.65 -6.62 2.33
CA GLY A 474 8.61 -7.64 2.19
C GLY A 474 8.70 -8.82 3.17
N GLN A 475 9.74 -8.91 4.02
CA GLN A 475 9.91 -9.96 5.03
C GLN A 475 9.49 -9.47 6.42
N THR A 476 8.97 -10.38 7.24
CA THR A 476 8.55 -10.14 8.63
C THR A 476 8.76 -11.36 9.50
N PHE A 477 8.99 -11.16 10.79
CA PHE A 477 8.94 -12.23 11.81
C PHE A 477 7.58 -12.27 12.49
N VAL A 478 6.72 -11.27 12.24
CA VAL A 478 5.43 -11.13 12.91
C VAL A 478 4.32 -11.65 12.01
N ILE A 479 3.45 -12.45 12.60
CA ILE A 479 2.30 -13.07 11.96
C ILE A 479 1.11 -12.99 12.91
N THR A 480 -0.04 -12.58 12.39
CA THR A 480 -1.28 -12.55 13.18
C THR A 480 -1.84 -13.96 13.41
N PRO A 481 -2.69 -14.17 14.42
CA PRO A 481 -3.36 -15.45 14.62
C PRO A 481 -4.15 -15.93 13.39
N ASN A 482 -4.80 -15.00 12.69
CA ASN A 482 -5.56 -15.31 11.47
C ASN A 482 -4.65 -15.75 10.32
N GLU A 483 -3.52 -15.06 10.15
CA GLU A 483 -2.50 -15.45 9.16
C GLU A 483 -1.89 -16.81 9.49
N MET A 484 -1.62 -17.07 10.77
CA MET A 484 -1.13 -18.38 11.22
C MET A 484 -2.12 -19.50 10.90
N ILE A 485 -3.40 -19.32 11.20
CA ILE A 485 -4.45 -20.29 10.88
C ILE A 485 -4.54 -20.49 9.34
N ALA A 486 -4.56 -19.40 8.59
CA ALA A 486 -4.65 -19.46 7.13
C ALA A 486 -3.46 -20.18 6.50
N GLU A 487 -2.23 -19.90 6.99
CA GLU A 487 -1.01 -20.55 6.51
C GLU A 487 -1.00 -22.03 6.87
N TYR A 488 -1.39 -22.38 8.10
CA TYR A 488 -1.50 -23.78 8.53
C TYR A 488 -2.49 -24.58 7.66
N VAL A 489 -3.64 -24.00 7.33
CA VAL A 489 -4.65 -24.66 6.48
C VAL A 489 -4.17 -24.83 5.04
N ARG A 490 -3.50 -23.81 4.51
CA ARG A 490 -3.13 -23.72 3.10
C ARG A 490 -1.81 -24.42 2.78
N ASN A 491 -0.81 -24.29 3.64
CA ASN A 491 0.57 -24.70 3.38
C ASN A 491 0.92 -25.99 4.12
N GLU A 492 1.04 -27.10 3.38
CA GLU A 492 1.36 -28.42 3.95
C GLU A 492 2.75 -28.46 4.58
N ALA A 493 3.74 -27.77 4.03
CA ALA A 493 5.08 -27.72 4.59
C ALA A 493 5.09 -26.97 5.94
N PHE A 494 4.41 -25.83 6.03
CA PHE A 494 4.25 -25.09 7.28
C PHE A 494 3.49 -25.93 8.32
N ARG A 495 2.39 -26.58 7.91
CA ARG A 495 1.63 -27.50 8.76
C ARG A 495 2.52 -28.60 9.32
N GLY A 496 3.34 -29.24 8.47
CA GLY A 496 4.29 -30.25 8.90
C GLY A 496 5.28 -29.76 9.96
N LEU A 497 5.76 -28.54 9.85
CA LEU A 497 6.65 -27.93 10.87
C LEU A 497 5.92 -27.73 12.22
N ILE A 498 4.69 -27.24 12.19
CA ILE A 498 3.89 -27.02 13.40
C ILE A 498 3.48 -28.33 14.04
N ASP A 499 3.05 -29.34 13.25
CA ASP A 499 2.57 -30.65 13.75
C ASP A 499 3.68 -31.45 14.46
N THR A 500 4.96 -31.16 14.18
CA THR A 500 6.06 -31.77 14.95
C THR A 500 6.09 -31.31 16.41
N GLY A 501 5.43 -30.19 16.75
CA GLY A 501 5.52 -29.53 18.04
C GLY A 501 6.88 -28.85 18.31
N HIS A 502 7.74 -28.82 17.30
CA HIS A 502 9.04 -28.15 17.38
C HIS A 502 8.92 -26.63 17.32
N TYR A 503 7.88 -26.13 16.67
CA TYR A 503 7.55 -24.73 16.61
C TYR A 503 6.22 -24.45 17.27
N ILE A 504 6.09 -23.29 17.89
CA ILE A 504 4.88 -22.85 18.57
C ILE A 504 4.60 -21.39 18.24
N TYR A 505 3.31 -21.02 18.20
CA TYR A 505 2.91 -19.62 18.08
C TYR A 505 3.05 -18.93 19.45
N VAL A 506 3.83 -17.86 19.49
CA VAL A 506 4.13 -17.10 20.71
C VAL A 506 4.16 -15.62 20.38
N ASP A 507 3.23 -14.86 20.97
CA ASP A 507 3.24 -13.40 20.93
C ASP A 507 3.54 -12.83 19.53
N GLY A 508 2.78 -13.29 18.52
CA GLY A 508 2.94 -12.88 17.14
C GLY A 508 4.08 -13.55 16.35
N HIS A 509 4.77 -14.51 16.91
CA HIS A 509 5.88 -15.21 16.27
C HIS A 509 5.66 -16.71 16.20
N ILE A 510 6.25 -17.35 15.21
CA ILE A 510 6.41 -18.82 15.20
C ILE A 510 7.83 -19.13 15.68
N CYS A 511 7.94 -19.53 16.92
CA CYS A 511 9.23 -19.71 17.60
C CYS A 511 9.52 -21.20 17.85
N ILE A 512 10.80 -21.54 17.98
CA ILE A 512 11.22 -22.87 18.44
C ILE A 512 10.65 -23.10 19.84
N ASN A 513 9.96 -24.20 20.03
CA ASN A 513 9.30 -24.59 21.28
C ASN A 513 10.31 -25.20 22.27
N ASP A 514 11.23 -24.35 22.77
CA ASP A 514 12.24 -24.73 23.76
C ASP A 514 12.22 -23.73 24.93
N PRO A 515 12.39 -24.17 26.20
CA PRO A 515 12.45 -23.29 27.38
C PRO A 515 13.54 -22.20 27.30
N GLU A 516 14.54 -22.34 26.43
CA GLU A 516 15.55 -21.31 26.18
C GLU A 516 14.92 -20.11 25.48
N TYR A 517 13.89 -20.33 24.65
CA TYR A 517 13.28 -19.31 23.79
C TYR A 517 11.88 -18.91 24.21
N VAL A 518 11.14 -19.80 24.82
CA VAL A 518 9.73 -19.60 25.19
C VAL A 518 9.51 -19.89 26.68
N VAL A 519 8.79 -18.97 27.33
CA VAL A 519 8.44 -19.10 28.76
C VAL A 519 6.95 -18.91 28.94
N LEU A 520 6.36 -19.70 29.83
CA LEU A 520 4.97 -19.51 30.27
C LEU A 520 4.95 -18.56 31.48
N SER A 521 4.39 -17.37 31.31
CA SER A 521 4.24 -16.37 32.36
C SER A 521 2.78 -15.97 32.48
N ASN A 522 2.21 -16.07 33.71
CA ASN A 522 0.82 -15.72 33.99
C ASN A 522 -0.21 -16.39 33.03
N GLY A 523 0.06 -17.63 32.62
CA GLY A 523 -0.81 -18.36 31.67
C GLY A 523 -0.65 -17.98 30.20
N LYS A 524 0.19 -16.98 29.85
CA LYS A 524 0.50 -16.56 28.48
C LYS A 524 1.90 -17.03 28.12
N LEU A 525 2.06 -17.51 26.87
CA LEU A 525 3.37 -17.82 26.33
C LEU A 525 4.03 -16.51 25.85
N LEU A 526 5.27 -16.32 26.25
CA LEU A 526 6.08 -15.15 25.90
C LEU A 526 7.45 -15.61 25.39
N LEU A 527 8.07 -14.80 24.56
CA LEU A 527 9.48 -14.97 24.20
C LEU A 527 10.37 -14.65 25.42
N THR A 528 11.43 -15.42 25.63
CA THR A 528 12.44 -15.08 26.64
C THR A 528 13.15 -13.77 26.26
N PRO A 529 13.77 -13.06 27.22
CA PRO A 529 14.54 -11.84 26.91
C PRO A 529 15.64 -12.05 25.87
N TRP A 530 16.23 -13.26 25.84
CA TRP A 530 17.23 -13.61 24.81
C TRP A 530 16.58 -13.76 23.44
N ALA A 531 15.49 -14.54 23.34
CA ALA A 531 14.76 -14.76 22.08
C ALA A 531 14.25 -13.44 21.51
N ASN A 532 13.76 -12.54 22.37
CA ASN A 532 13.27 -11.22 21.96
C ASN A 532 14.36 -10.32 21.37
N GLN A 533 15.62 -10.54 21.73
CA GLN A 533 16.77 -9.83 21.15
C GLN A 533 17.33 -10.49 19.88
N HIS A 534 16.96 -11.76 19.60
CA HIS A 534 17.53 -12.58 18.54
C HIS A 534 16.44 -13.38 17.81
N VAL A 535 15.33 -12.72 17.41
CA VAL A 535 14.20 -13.43 16.76
C VAL A 535 14.60 -14.08 15.44
N ASP A 536 15.60 -13.53 14.76
CA ASP A 536 16.19 -14.11 13.55
C ASP A 536 16.88 -15.47 13.76
N GLN A 537 17.18 -15.84 15.03
CA GLN A 537 17.83 -17.09 15.36
C GLN A 537 16.87 -18.17 15.87
N CYS A 538 15.69 -17.80 16.32
CA CYS A 538 14.75 -18.73 16.95
C CYS A 538 13.32 -18.68 16.38
N CYS A 539 12.99 -17.67 15.53
CA CYS A 539 11.66 -17.53 14.97
C CYS A 539 11.66 -17.68 13.45
N LEU A 540 10.59 -18.21 12.90
CA LEU A 540 10.40 -18.28 11.45
C LEU A 540 10.21 -16.89 10.86
N ARG A 541 10.75 -16.69 9.67
CA ARG A 541 10.58 -15.50 8.85
C ARG A 541 9.54 -15.77 7.77
N PHE A 542 8.75 -14.78 7.44
CA PHE A 542 7.70 -14.86 6.44
C PHE A 542 7.90 -13.80 5.37
N VAL A 543 7.41 -14.08 4.16
CA VAL A 543 7.35 -13.14 3.04
C VAL A 543 5.88 -12.84 2.76
N ARG A 544 5.53 -11.56 2.67
CA ARG A 544 4.19 -11.14 2.23
C ARG A 544 4.17 -11.00 0.73
N THR A 545 3.38 -11.81 0.05
CA THR A 545 3.09 -11.69 -1.38
C THR A 545 1.67 -11.21 -1.58
N TYR A 546 1.43 -10.39 -2.60
CA TYR A 546 0.12 -9.84 -2.90
C TYR A 546 -0.40 -10.43 -4.18
N HIS A 547 -1.63 -10.89 -4.09
CA HIS A 547 -2.36 -11.44 -5.22
C HIS A 547 -3.63 -10.64 -5.47
N ARG A 548 -3.90 -10.34 -6.74
CA ARG A 548 -5.14 -9.72 -7.15
C ARG A 548 -6.13 -10.80 -7.58
N ASP A 549 -7.29 -10.85 -6.93
CA ASP A 549 -8.39 -11.68 -7.43
C ASP A 549 -9.01 -11.02 -8.66
N ARG A 550 -8.89 -11.69 -9.80
CA ARG A 550 -9.41 -11.21 -11.09
C ARG A 550 -10.94 -11.15 -11.14
N LYS A 551 -11.64 -11.87 -10.25
CA LYS A 551 -13.11 -11.92 -10.23
C LYS A 551 -13.73 -10.84 -9.36
N THR A 552 -13.15 -10.58 -8.20
CA THR A 552 -13.66 -9.64 -7.20
C THR A 552 -12.94 -8.30 -7.22
N HIS A 553 -11.82 -8.20 -7.94
CA HIS A 553 -10.92 -7.05 -7.95
C HIS A 553 -10.29 -6.72 -6.59
N TYR A 554 -10.36 -7.64 -5.62
CA TYR A 554 -9.68 -7.49 -4.34
C TYR A 554 -8.19 -7.81 -4.47
N VAL A 555 -7.38 -7.03 -3.76
CA VAL A 555 -6.00 -7.38 -3.48
C VAL A 555 -5.95 -8.00 -2.10
N PHE A 556 -5.39 -9.18 -2.00
CA PHE A 556 -5.16 -9.82 -0.71
C PHE A 556 -3.68 -10.13 -0.54
N GLY A 557 -3.18 -9.83 0.65
CA GLY A 557 -1.84 -10.23 1.07
C GLY A 557 -1.83 -11.71 1.41
N GLN A 558 -0.94 -12.46 0.80
CA GLN A 558 -0.67 -13.83 1.17
C GLN A 558 0.67 -13.89 1.89
N LEU A 559 0.64 -14.38 3.12
CA LEU A 559 1.83 -14.65 3.88
C LEU A 559 2.35 -16.05 3.49
N ASN A 560 3.62 -16.14 3.17
CA ASN A 560 4.28 -17.42 2.88
C ASN A 560 5.47 -17.57 3.83
N SER A 561 5.73 -18.80 4.28
CA SER A 561 7.00 -19.10 4.95
C SER A 561 8.14 -18.86 3.96
N ASP A 562 9.25 -18.28 4.44
CA ASP A 562 10.41 -18.03 3.62
C ASP A 562 11.05 -19.38 3.20
N GLU A 563 11.24 -19.57 1.89
CA GLU A 563 11.79 -20.82 1.34
C GLU A 563 13.20 -21.14 1.88
N GLU A 564 13.97 -20.16 2.32
CA GLU A 564 15.27 -20.37 2.96
C GLU A 564 15.15 -21.19 4.25
N TYR A 565 13.99 -21.19 4.92
CA TYR A 565 13.76 -21.99 6.13
C TYR A 565 13.32 -23.42 5.85
N ASN A 566 12.85 -23.73 4.66
CA ASN A 566 12.42 -25.10 4.29
C ASN A 566 13.60 -26.11 4.23
N GLY A 567 14.85 -25.67 4.40
CA GLY A 567 16.03 -26.54 4.35
C GLY A 567 17.08 -26.33 5.43
N ARG A 568 16.92 -25.35 6.32
CA ARG A 568 17.89 -25.07 7.38
C ARG A 568 17.26 -25.25 8.75
N SER A 569 17.68 -26.26 9.47
CA SER A 569 17.56 -26.31 10.94
C SER A 569 18.20 -25.03 11.50
N LEU A 570 17.37 -24.17 12.13
CA LEU A 570 17.88 -23.02 12.86
C LEU A 570 18.94 -23.51 13.88
N SER A 571 20.09 -22.95 13.85
CA SER A 571 21.32 -23.00 14.65
C SER A 571 21.61 -24.17 15.62
N MET A 572 20.64 -25.00 16.02
CA MET A 572 20.89 -26.22 16.78
C MET A 572 21.05 -27.41 15.83
N SER A 573 22.12 -28.17 16.02
CA SER A 573 22.29 -29.42 15.26
C SER A 573 21.18 -30.42 15.64
N ALA A 574 20.76 -31.23 14.69
CA ALA A 574 19.78 -32.31 14.95
C ALA A 574 20.20 -33.22 16.12
N SER A 575 21.50 -33.34 16.37
CA SER A 575 22.06 -34.08 17.51
C SER A 575 21.87 -33.40 18.87
N GLU A 576 21.72 -32.09 18.91
CA GLU A 576 21.45 -31.35 20.16
C GLU A 576 19.97 -31.26 20.47
N MET A 577 19.14 -31.18 19.42
CA MET A 577 17.67 -31.12 19.57
C MET A 577 17.02 -32.47 19.87
N ALA A 578 17.52 -33.53 19.27
CA ALA A 578 16.90 -34.84 19.38
C ALA A 578 16.73 -35.34 20.85
N PRO A 579 17.69 -35.17 21.76
CA PRO A 579 17.53 -35.60 23.17
C PRO A 579 16.43 -34.80 23.87
N ARG A 580 16.36 -33.46 23.71
CA ARG A 580 15.36 -32.60 24.39
C ARG A 580 13.95 -32.89 23.89
N LEU A 581 13.78 -33.02 22.58
CA LEU A 581 12.50 -33.41 21.95
C LEU A 581 12.05 -34.79 22.43
N TYR A 582 13.00 -35.71 22.59
CA TYR A 582 12.72 -37.06 23.06
C TYR A 582 12.28 -37.06 24.52
N GLU A 583 12.92 -36.32 25.42
CA GLU A 583 12.51 -36.14 26.81
C GLU A 583 11.11 -35.53 26.95
N GLN A 584 10.81 -34.49 26.17
CA GLN A 584 9.47 -33.90 26.12
C GLN A 584 8.44 -34.90 25.60
N ALA A 585 8.77 -35.65 24.56
CA ALA A 585 7.90 -36.66 24.00
C ALA A 585 7.61 -37.79 24.99
N ILE A 586 8.63 -38.21 25.77
CA ILE A 586 8.44 -39.20 26.85
C ILE A 586 7.47 -38.66 27.91
N ALA A 587 7.70 -37.44 28.42
CA ALA A 587 6.84 -36.83 29.42
C ALA A 587 5.37 -36.70 28.95
N ARG A 588 5.16 -36.29 27.74
CA ARG A 588 3.85 -36.22 27.09
C ARG A 588 3.22 -37.59 26.92
N ALA A 589 3.98 -38.58 26.45
CA ALA A 589 3.50 -39.95 26.31
C ALA A 589 3.09 -40.57 27.63
N GLN A 590 3.85 -40.33 28.71
CA GLN A 590 3.50 -40.79 30.06
C GLN A 590 2.18 -40.20 30.56
N LEU A 591 1.98 -38.85 30.32
CA LEU A 591 0.72 -38.22 30.70
C LEU A 591 -0.46 -38.79 29.91
N ILE A 592 -0.32 -38.96 28.59
CA ILE A 592 -1.37 -39.53 27.73
C ILE A 592 -1.71 -40.97 28.18
N GLN A 593 -0.69 -41.78 28.51
CA GLN A 593 -0.89 -43.15 29.01
C GLN A 593 -1.59 -43.16 30.35
N SER A 594 -1.43 -42.13 31.17
CA SER A 594 -2.11 -41.98 32.45
C SER A 594 -3.58 -41.55 32.35
N LEU A 595 -4.00 -41.02 31.18
CA LEU A 595 -5.37 -40.58 30.97
C LEU A 595 -6.33 -41.79 30.98
N PRO A 596 -7.46 -41.70 31.70
CA PRO A 596 -8.52 -42.70 31.68
C PRO A 596 -9.04 -43.00 30.28
N GLY A 597 -9.66 -44.20 30.09
CA GLY A 597 -10.18 -44.63 28.84
C GLY A 597 -11.40 -43.84 28.34
N SER A 598 -12.20 -43.29 29.23
CA SER A 598 -13.37 -42.49 28.88
C SER A 598 -13.06 -40.99 28.84
N PHE A 599 -13.74 -40.26 27.92
CA PHE A 599 -13.65 -38.80 27.84
C PHE A 599 -13.96 -38.14 29.20
N HIS A 600 -15.04 -38.53 29.85
CA HIS A 600 -15.50 -37.91 31.10
C HIS A 600 -14.48 -37.99 32.22
N GLU A 601 -13.90 -39.18 32.43
CA GLU A 601 -12.88 -39.40 33.47
C GLU A 601 -11.59 -38.68 33.13
N ALA A 602 -11.16 -38.69 31.83
CA ALA A 602 -10.00 -37.96 31.38
C ALA A 602 -10.19 -36.44 31.53
N PHE A 603 -11.36 -35.92 31.16
CA PHE A 603 -11.71 -34.52 31.31
C PHE A 603 -11.74 -34.10 32.78
N ALA A 604 -12.38 -34.88 33.68
CA ALA A 604 -12.39 -34.61 35.10
C ALA A 604 -10.97 -34.61 35.68
N MET A 605 -10.15 -35.61 35.32
CA MET A 605 -8.75 -35.69 35.74
C MET A 605 -7.93 -34.45 35.31
N LEU A 606 -8.13 -34.00 34.08
CA LEU A 606 -7.44 -32.80 33.55
C LEU A 606 -7.90 -31.51 34.24
N MET A 607 -9.21 -31.38 34.55
CA MET A 607 -9.73 -30.26 35.35
C MET A 607 -9.08 -30.24 36.74
N ASP A 608 -9.06 -31.39 37.40
CA ASP A 608 -8.50 -31.53 38.76
C ASP A 608 -6.97 -31.26 38.74
N ALA A 609 -6.25 -31.78 37.76
CA ALA A 609 -4.81 -31.55 37.57
C ALA A 609 -4.45 -30.08 37.32
N LYS A 610 -5.33 -29.32 36.63
CA LYS A 610 -5.19 -27.90 36.41
C LYS A 610 -5.74 -27.03 37.55
N GLY A 611 -6.43 -27.65 38.53
CA GLY A 611 -7.07 -26.94 39.64
C GLY A 611 -8.21 -26.01 39.18
N ILE A 612 -8.84 -26.30 38.04
CA ILE A 612 -9.91 -25.49 37.45
C ILE A 612 -11.28 -26.07 37.88
N THR A 613 -12.10 -25.22 38.51
CA THR A 613 -13.49 -25.58 38.90
C THR A 613 -14.43 -25.47 37.70
N VAL A 614 -15.66 -26.00 37.84
CA VAL A 614 -16.71 -25.91 36.84
C VAL A 614 -17.06 -24.45 36.55
N GLU A 615 -17.16 -23.63 37.60
CA GLU A 615 -17.49 -22.21 37.52
C GLU A 615 -16.38 -21.47 36.76
N LYS A 616 -15.11 -21.72 37.09
CA LYS A 616 -13.98 -21.07 36.43
C LYS A 616 -13.89 -21.47 34.97
N LEU A 617 -14.08 -22.75 34.64
CA LEU A 617 -14.09 -23.20 33.25
C LEU A 617 -15.28 -22.65 32.47
N ALA A 618 -16.42 -22.41 33.14
CA ALA A 618 -17.56 -21.75 32.52
C ALA A 618 -17.25 -20.29 32.16
N GLU A 619 -16.53 -19.56 33.02
CA GLU A 619 -16.03 -18.21 32.71
C GLU A 619 -15.06 -18.22 31.53
N GLU A 620 -14.06 -19.09 31.53
CA GLU A 620 -13.03 -19.16 30.45
C GLU A 620 -13.60 -19.60 29.12
N THR A 621 -14.60 -20.50 29.12
CA THR A 621 -15.18 -21.06 27.90
C THR A 621 -16.46 -20.37 27.44
N MET A 622 -17.11 -19.59 28.30
CA MET A 622 -18.46 -19.05 28.11
C MET A 622 -19.53 -20.16 27.89
N LEU A 623 -19.23 -21.37 28.24
CA LEU A 623 -20.21 -22.46 28.28
C LEU A 623 -20.96 -22.44 29.62
N SER A 624 -22.22 -22.94 29.64
CA SER A 624 -22.94 -23.00 30.90
C SER A 624 -22.32 -24.03 31.86
N GLU A 625 -22.31 -23.73 33.17
CA GLU A 625 -21.87 -24.65 34.20
C GLU A 625 -22.57 -26.00 34.09
N ARG A 626 -23.88 -25.96 33.76
CA ARG A 626 -24.67 -27.17 33.52
C ARG A 626 -24.10 -28.04 32.39
N SER A 627 -23.64 -27.41 31.30
CA SER A 627 -23.03 -28.14 30.17
C SER A 627 -21.72 -28.80 30.62
N ILE A 628 -20.86 -28.06 31.31
CA ILE A 628 -19.56 -28.56 31.80
C ILE A 628 -19.78 -29.70 32.79
N THR A 629 -20.74 -29.56 33.74
CA THR A 629 -21.12 -30.60 34.69
C THR A 629 -21.60 -31.86 33.98
N ARG A 630 -22.40 -31.75 32.95
CA ARG A 630 -22.85 -32.92 32.14
C ARG A 630 -21.69 -33.60 31.42
N TYR A 631 -20.72 -32.83 30.92
CA TYR A 631 -19.52 -33.39 30.29
C TYR A 631 -18.63 -34.09 31.33
N ARG A 632 -18.54 -33.57 32.55
CA ARG A 632 -17.78 -34.17 33.65
C ARG A 632 -18.46 -35.47 34.19
N ASN A 633 -19.79 -35.48 34.30
CA ASN A 633 -20.55 -36.51 35.00
C ASN A 633 -21.12 -37.61 34.11
N ARG A 634 -20.66 -37.75 32.85
CA ARG A 634 -21.12 -38.80 31.93
C ARG A 634 -22.60 -38.74 31.56
N GLU A 635 -23.18 -37.54 31.55
CA GLU A 635 -24.57 -37.32 31.17
C GLU A 635 -24.77 -37.05 29.69
N GLN A 636 -23.68 -37.00 28.91
CA GLN A 636 -23.69 -36.78 27.47
C GLN A 636 -22.56 -37.57 26.79
N ASP A 637 -22.90 -38.43 25.82
CA ASP A 637 -21.96 -39.32 25.13
C ASP A 637 -21.58 -38.85 23.72
N SER A 638 -22.16 -37.76 23.21
CA SER A 638 -21.83 -37.20 21.89
C SER A 638 -21.34 -35.76 21.96
N PHE A 639 -20.22 -35.51 21.32
CA PHE A 639 -19.55 -34.21 21.36
C PHE A 639 -19.29 -33.71 19.93
N SER A 640 -19.39 -32.40 19.70
CA SER A 640 -18.84 -31.81 18.49
C SER A 640 -17.34 -31.54 18.64
N ALA A 641 -16.60 -31.55 17.54
CA ALA A 641 -15.19 -31.24 17.55
C ALA A 641 -14.95 -29.83 18.13
N ASP A 642 -15.81 -28.88 17.78
CA ASP A 642 -15.74 -27.50 18.26
C ASP A 642 -15.95 -27.44 19.81
N THR A 643 -16.91 -28.17 20.34
CA THR A 643 -17.14 -28.21 21.79
C THR A 643 -15.91 -28.70 22.55
N VAL A 644 -15.29 -29.80 22.08
CA VAL A 644 -14.10 -30.34 22.77
C VAL A 644 -12.90 -29.40 22.58
N ALA A 645 -12.76 -28.73 21.42
CA ALA A 645 -11.74 -27.73 21.23
C ALA A 645 -11.89 -26.54 22.21
N ILE A 646 -13.13 -26.05 22.40
CA ILE A 646 -13.43 -24.99 23.40
C ILE A 646 -13.02 -25.41 24.80
N LEU A 647 -13.32 -26.64 25.19
CA LEU A 647 -12.94 -27.17 26.53
C LEU A 647 -11.41 -27.30 26.67
N CYS A 648 -10.72 -27.74 25.62
CA CYS A 648 -9.26 -27.83 25.61
C CYS A 648 -8.62 -26.45 25.75
N LEU A 649 -9.14 -25.44 25.05
CA LEU A 649 -8.67 -24.05 25.16
C LEU A 649 -8.93 -23.47 26.54
N GLY A 650 -10.14 -23.66 27.09
CA GLY A 650 -10.48 -23.17 28.42
C GLY A 650 -9.63 -23.79 29.54
N LEU A 651 -9.15 -25.03 29.35
CA LEU A 651 -8.20 -25.70 30.23
C LEU A 651 -6.73 -25.33 29.95
N GLY A 652 -6.43 -24.61 28.89
CA GLY A 652 -5.06 -24.32 28.45
C GLY A 652 -4.23 -25.58 28.25
N LEU A 653 -4.80 -26.60 27.59
CA LEU A 653 -4.12 -27.88 27.39
C LEU A 653 -3.04 -27.80 26.32
N ASP A 654 -1.93 -28.49 26.55
CA ASP A 654 -0.95 -28.73 25.49
C ASP A 654 -1.62 -29.38 24.27
N PRO A 655 -1.25 -29.00 23.03
CA PRO A 655 -1.86 -29.53 21.82
C PRO A 655 -1.98 -31.05 21.76
N ILE A 656 -0.93 -31.76 22.15
CA ILE A 656 -0.91 -33.24 22.12
C ILE A 656 -1.93 -33.84 23.10
N ILE A 657 -2.06 -33.22 24.29
CA ILE A 657 -3.06 -33.61 25.27
C ILE A 657 -4.47 -33.30 24.77
N SER A 658 -4.65 -32.16 24.08
CA SER A 658 -5.91 -31.78 23.46
C SER A 658 -6.37 -32.81 22.42
N PHE A 659 -5.48 -33.30 21.57
CA PHE A 659 -5.77 -34.35 20.61
C PHE A 659 -6.07 -35.67 21.28
N ALA A 660 -5.32 -36.04 22.33
CA ALA A 660 -5.62 -37.23 23.10
C ALA A 660 -7.01 -37.18 23.76
N LEU A 661 -7.42 -36.00 24.27
CA LEU A 661 -8.76 -35.81 24.83
C LEU A 661 -9.85 -35.89 23.76
N MET A 662 -9.60 -35.31 22.54
CA MET A 662 -10.49 -35.46 21.40
C MET A 662 -10.68 -36.91 20.97
N GLU A 663 -9.61 -37.69 20.97
CA GLU A 663 -9.66 -39.12 20.67
C GLU A 663 -10.53 -39.88 21.66
N LYS A 664 -10.41 -39.55 22.99
CA LYS A 664 -11.29 -40.11 24.03
C LYS A 664 -12.76 -39.73 23.82
N ALA A 665 -13.04 -38.58 23.18
CA ALA A 665 -14.40 -38.18 22.80
C ALA A 665 -14.87 -38.84 21.48
N GLY A 666 -14.05 -39.69 20.85
CA GLY A 666 -14.35 -40.31 19.56
C GLY A 666 -14.25 -39.36 18.38
N ILE A 667 -13.53 -38.25 18.53
CA ILE A 667 -13.36 -37.22 17.50
C ILE A 667 -12.02 -37.42 16.84
N HIS A 668 -12.06 -37.58 15.51
CA HIS A 668 -10.88 -37.62 14.64
C HIS A 668 -10.97 -36.45 13.65
N LEU A 669 -10.10 -35.47 13.83
CA LEU A 669 -10.02 -34.33 12.91
C LEU A 669 -9.47 -34.78 11.55
N ARG A 670 -10.21 -34.46 10.48
CA ARG A 670 -9.89 -34.81 9.10
C ARG A 670 -9.11 -33.69 8.43
N ASP A 671 -8.71 -33.89 7.18
CA ASP A 671 -8.07 -32.85 6.37
C ASP A 671 -9.09 -31.99 5.61
N THR A 672 -10.22 -31.69 6.27
CA THR A 672 -11.18 -30.69 5.78
C THR A 672 -10.77 -29.30 6.25
N PRO A 673 -11.11 -28.21 5.52
CA PRO A 673 -10.79 -26.87 5.96
C PRO A 673 -11.21 -26.55 7.39
N GLU A 674 -12.40 -27.01 7.80
CA GLU A 674 -12.92 -26.80 9.15
C GLU A 674 -12.11 -27.52 10.22
N ASP A 675 -11.75 -28.77 9.97
CA ASP A 675 -11.00 -29.59 10.93
C ASP A 675 -9.53 -29.16 10.97
N LEU A 676 -8.94 -28.75 9.82
CA LEU A 676 -7.60 -28.14 9.77
C LEU A 676 -7.56 -26.80 10.52
N THR A 677 -8.63 -26.00 10.42
CA THR A 677 -8.75 -24.77 11.23
C THR A 677 -8.74 -25.08 12.72
N LEU A 678 -9.50 -26.10 13.19
CA LEU A 678 -9.45 -26.51 14.59
C LEU A 678 -8.08 -27.05 15.01
N LYS A 679 -7.40 -27.82 14.14
CA LYS A 679 -6.02 -28.26 14.38
C LYS A 679 -5.10 -27.05 14.55
N ALA A 680 -5.19 -26.05 13.65
CA ALA A 680 -4.40 -24.82 13.74
C ALA A 680 -4.61 -24.08 15.06
N VAL A 681 -5.87 -23.93 15.46
CA VAL A 681 -6.24 -23.29 16.73
C VAL A 681 -5.63 -24.05 17.92
N LEU A 682 -5.77 -25.37 17.99
CA LEU A 682 -5.23 -26.18 19.08
C LEU A 682 -3.69 -26.22 19.08
N MET A 683 -3.05 -26.22 17.91
CA MET A 683 -1.59 -26.24 17.80
C MET A 683 -0.95 -24.89 18.11
N GLY A 684 -1.55 -23.80 17.65
CA GLY A 684 -0.93 -22.47 17.69
C GLY A 684 -1.52 -21.52 18.74
N LEU A 685 -2.80 -21.71 19.14
CA LEU A 685 -3.53 -20.76 19.98
C LEU A 685 -4.04 -21.38 21.30
N HIS A 686 -3.46 -22.49 21.72
CA HIS A 686 -3.96 -23.25 22.89
C HIS A 686 -3.88 -22.50 24.24
N THR A 687 -3.13 -21.41 24.33
CA THR A 687 -3.09 -20.52 25.51
C THR A 687 -3.87 -19.20 25.26
N THR A 688 -4.53 -19.06 24.12
CA THR A 688 -5.33 -17.86 23.80
C THR A 688 -6.73 -18.00 24.38
N PRO A 689 -7.30 -16.96 25.03
CA PRO A 689 -8.66 -16.98 25.53
C PRO A 689 -9.70 -17.35 24.46
N VAL A 690 -10.69 -18.15 24.83
CA VAL A 690 -11.70 -18.70 23.91
C VAL A 690 -12.40 -17.58 23.09
N MET A 691 -12.68 -16.43 23.71
CA MET A 691 -13.35 -15.31 23.05
C MET A 691 -12.48 -14.66 21.99
N GLN A 692 -11.17 -14.56 22.21
CA GLN A 692 -10.25 -14.07 21.19
C GLN A 692 -10.15 -15.06 20.03
N VAL A 693 -10.01 -16.35 20.32
CA VAL A 693 -10.02 -17.39 19.26
C VAL A 693 -11.30 -17.31 18.44
N ARG A 694 -12.45 -17.09 19.10
CA ARG A 694 -13.72 -16.91 18.40
C ARG A 694 -13.71 -15.68 17.49
N ALA A 695 -13.15 -14.56 17.96
CA ALA A 695 -13.01 -13.36 17.12
C ALA A 695 -12.21 -13.68 15.84
N TYR A 696 -11.05 -14.32 15.97
CA TYR A 696 -10.22 -14.73 14.83
C TYR A 696 -10.95 -15.68 13.89
N LEU A 697 -11.69 -16.65 14.43
CA LEU A 697 -12.51 -17.58 13.63
C LEU A 697 -13.64 -16.86 12.89
N ASN A 698 -14.21 -15.82 13.49
CA ASN A 698 -15.24 -15.00 12.85
C ASN A 698 -14.65 -14.17 11.67
N GLU A 699 -13.47 -13.60 11.83
CA GLU A 699 -12.79 -12.82 10.78
C GLU A 699 -12.47 -13.67 9.56
N ILE A 700 -12.06 -14.92 9.75
CA ILE A 700 -11.82 -15.86 8.63
C ILE A 700 -13.10 -16.54 8.10
N ASN A 701 -14.28 -16.12 8.55
CA ASN A 701 -15.58 -16.70 8.17
C ASN A 701 -15.66 -18.21 8.42
N TYR A 702 -15.20 -18.68 9.58
CA TYR A 702 -15.22 -20.11 9.93
C TYR A 702 -16.65 -20.69 9.87
N PRO A 703 -16.91 -21.74 9.09
CA PRO A 703 -18.27 -22.20 8.79
C PRO A 703 -19.05 -22.65 10.03
N ARG A 704 -18.35 -23.17 11.07
CA ARG A 704 -18.96 -23.66 12.30
C ARG A 704 -18.94 -22.65 13.44
N ILE A 705 -18.71 -21.35 13.16
CA ILE A 705 -18.62 -20.27 14.16
C ILE A 705 -19.85 -20.21 15.09
N ARG A 706 -21.01 -20.65 14.65
CA ARG A 706 -22.24 -20.69 15.46
C ARG A 706 -22.18 -21.67 16.63
N LEU A 707 -21.26 -22.64 16.62
CA LEU A 707 -21.02 -23.56 17.71
C LEU A 707 -20.13 -22.95 18.82
N TRP A 708 -19.52 -21.82 18.55
CA TRP A 708 -18.69 -21.08 19.48
C TRP A 708 -19.52 -20.10 20.30
N PRO A 709 -19.21 -19.94 21.62
CA PRO A 709 -20.00 -19.09 22.50
C PRO A 709 -19.99 -17.64 22.05
N GLN A 710 -21.09 -16.92 22.27
CA GLN A 710 -21.25 -15.50 21.96
C GLN A 710 -21.17 -14.67 23.23
N GLN A 711 -20.63 -13.44 23.15
CA GLN A 711 -20.84 -12.47 24.22
C GLN A 711 -22.35 -12.21 24.36
N GLN A 712 -22.84 -12.38 25.59
CA GLN A 712 -24.23 -12.05 25.91
C GLN A 712 -24.44 -10.55 26.00
#